data_ad24f7a5b7bb738d3af120d450448360
#
_entry.id   ad24f7a5b7bb738d3af120d450448360
#
_cell.length_a   1.000
_cell.length_b   1.000
_cell.length_c   1.000
_cell.angle_alpha   90.00
_cell.angle_beta   90.00
_cell.angle_gamma   90.00
#
_symmetry.space_group_name_H-M   'P 1'
#
loop_
_entity.id
_entity.type
_entity.pdbx_description
1 polymer ?
#
loop_
_entity_poly.entity_id
_entity_poly.type
_entity_poly.pdbx_seq_one_letter_code
_entity_poly.pdbx_strand_id
1 'polypeptide(L)'
;MATSPALMKSDSIADNMPEALRERRYLMKKCFARYLQQGKRLMKLHHLMDELEKSIDDHVDRTQVLEGTLGYILCSTQEAVVVPPHVAFAVRPSPGYWEYVKVNAHDLTVEGINATEYLKFKETIYDENWAKDENALEVDFGALEHSTPHLTLSSSIGNGVNFISKFLSSKLWADKEATKPLVEHLLLLKHHDDKLMINETLNTPAKLQAALVVADVFLSSLSPDTPFHNFELRFKEWGFEKGWGDTAARVKEFMRSLSEVLQAPDPVSVEKFFGRLPTIFNVVIFSVHGYFGQANVLGLPDTGGQVVYILDQVRALEEELLIRYKNQGLNVKPQILVVGINVFDPKFNITAPGADQTVYFPFTEAQRRFTHFHPAIQELLYNDKDNDEHVGFLEDKKKPIIFSMARLDTVKNISGLVEWYGKNDRLRSFVNLVVVAGFFDPSKSKDREEMAEIRKMHTLMEKYRLKGQFRWIAAQTDKYRNGELYRCIADTRGAFVQPALYEAFGLTVIEAMNCGLPTFATNQGGPAEIIVDGVSGFHIDPLNGDESSNKIADFFQRCKDDDEQWNLVSAASLQRIYECYTWKIYANKLLNMGSMYSFWKMLNKAEKQAKQRYVNMFYNLKYRNLVKTVPIPSFEVPKPVPKTTVRPQPQKSNRRQPTRIQRWFGA
;
A
#
# COMPACT_ATOMS: atom_id res chain seq x y z
N MET A 1 -18.09 -6.95 20.95
CA MET A 1 -17.02 -7.57 21.80
C MET A 1 -16.76 -8.95 21.22
N ALA A 2 -15.57 -9.23 20.73
CA ALA A 2 -15.24 -10.57 20.25
C ALA A 2 -15.09 -11.49 21.45
N THR A 3 -15.90 -12.53 21.53
CA THR A 3 -15.78 -13.56 22.56
C THR A 3 -14.45 -14.30 22.37
N SER A 4 -13.82 -14.59 23.48
CA SER A 4 -12.51 -15.25 23.60
C SER A 4 -12.47 -16.59 22.85
N PRO A 5 -11.33 -17.01 22.28
CA PRO A 5 -11.12 -18.32 21.67
C PRO A 5 -11.44 -19.54 22.54
N ALA A 6 -11.69 -19.33 23.83
CA ALA A 6 -12.01 -20.38 24.79
C ALA A 6 -13.35 -21.13 24.57
N LEU A 7 -14.19 -20.66 23.64
CA LEU A 7 -15.49 -21.29 23.31
C LEU A 7 -15.39 -22.31 22.15
N MET A 8 -14.23 -22.40 21.48
CA MET A 8 -14.06 -23.35 20.39
C MET A 8 -13.46 -24.67 20.91
N LYS A 9 -14.00 -25.80 20.46
CA LYS A 9 -13.53 -27.15 20.81
C LYS A 9 -12.34 -27.60 19.96
N SER A 10 -12.15 -26.99 18.82
CA SER A 10 -11.01 -27.18 17.92
C SER A 10 -10.55 -25.85 17.33
N ASP A 11 -9.34 -25.79 16.80
CA ASP A 11 -8.80 -24.60 16.14
C ASP A 11 -9.45 -24.34 14.77
N SER A 12 -10.17 -25.32 14.20
CA SER A 12 -10.83 -25.21 12.89
C SER A 12 -12.27 -24.74 13.01
N ILE A 13 -12.64 -23.75 12.18
CA ILE A 13 -14.03 -23.28 11.99
C ILE A 13 -14.92 -24.38 11.42
N ALA A 14 -14.40 -25.15 10.47
CA ALA A 14 -15.15 -26.25 9.83
C ALA A 14 -15.59 -27.33 10.85
N ASP A 15 -14.80 -27.56 11.89
CA ASP A 15 -15.11 -28.55 12.94
C ASP A 15 -16.09 -27.98 13.99
N ASN A 16 -16.03 -26.68 14.28
CA ASN A 16 -16.88 -26.05 15.29
C ASN A 16 -18.25 -25.62 14.75
N MET A 17 -18.36 -25.27 13.49
CA MET A 17 -19.59 -24.76 12.89
C MET A 17 -20.77 -25.78 12.89
N PRO A 18 -20.56 -27.09 12.64
CA PRO A 18 -21.66 -28.05 12.71
C PRO A 18 -22.36 -28.11 14.06
N GLU A 19 -21.64 -28.01 15.16
CA GLU A 19 -22.21 -28.01 16.51
C GLU A 19 -22.93 -26.69 16.78
N ALA A 20 -22.32 -25.57 16.46
CA ALA A 20 -22.93 -24.24 16.59
C ALA A 20 -24.25 -24.10 15.82
N LEU A 21 -24.35 -24.73 14.65
CA LEU A 21 -25.60 -24.77 13.88
C LEU A 21 -26.64 -25.75 14.45
N ARG A 22 -26.22 -26.84 15.13
CA ARG A 22 -27.13 -27.82 15.75
C ARG A 22 -27.79 -27.28 17.00
N GLU A 23 -27.09 -26.53 17.83
CA GLU A 23 -27.59 -25.97 19.10
C GLU A 23 -28.90 -25.20 18.92
N ARG A 24 -29.07 -24.53 17.76
CA ARG A 24 -30.27 -23.73 17.45
C ARG A 24 -30.79 -24.01 16.04
N ARG A 25 -30.91 -25.28 15.71
CA ARG A 25 -31.17 -25.76 14.34
C ARG A 25 -32.37 -25.09 13.67
N TYR A 26 -33.49 -24.90 14.38
CA TYR A 26 -34.67 -24.27 13.79
C TYR A 26 -34.42 -22.82 13.41
N LEU A 27 -33.80 -22.08 14.29
CA LEU A 27 -33.45 -20.67 14.07
C LEU A 27 -32.47 -20.51 12.91
N MET A 28 -31.45 -21.38 12.84
CA MET A 28 -30.48 -21.37 11.76
C MET A 28 -31.10 -21.68 10.42
N LYS A 29 -32.03 -22.63 10.35
CA LYS A 29 -32.79 -22.87 9.12
C LYS A 29 -33.59 -21.65 8.67
N LYS A 30 -34.23 -20.93 9.60
CA LYS A 30 -34.93 -19.66 9.32
C LYS A 30 -33.95 -18.60 8.77
N CYS A 31 -32.79 -18.45 9.39
CA CYS A 31 -31.75 -17.49 8.99
C CYS A 31 -31.18 -17.84 7.59
N PHE A 32 -30.77 -19.08 7.37
CA PHE A 32 -30.24 -19.50 6.06
C PHE A 32 -31.28 -19.43 4.93
N ALA A 33 -32.55 -19.73 5.23
CA ALA A 33 -33.63 -19.53 4.26
C ALA A 33 -33.74 -18.06 3.84
N ARG A 34 -33.58 -17.13 4.80
CA ARG A 34 -33.56 -15.69 4.50
C ARG A 34 -32.36 -15.31 3.66
N TYR A 35 -31.16 -15.86 3.93
CA TYR A 35 -29.99 -15.63 3.08
C TYR A 35 -30.25 -16.03 1.63
N LEU A 36 -30.91 -17.17 1.39
CA LEU A 36 -31.29 -17.61 0.04
C LEU A 36 -32.34 -16.69 -0.60
N GLN A 37 -33.29 -16.16 0.17
CA GLN A 37 -34.43 -15.35 -0.33
C GLN A 37 -34.04 -13.90 -0.65
N GLN A 38 -32.96 -13.37 -0.10
CA GLN A 38 -32.52 -12.00 -0.28
C GLN A 38 -32.18 -11.61 -1.73
N GLY A 39 -31.93 -12.56 -2.60
CA GLY A 39 -31.47 -12.31 -3.96
C GLY A 39 -30.05 -11.74 -4.06
N LYS A 40 -29.39 -11.48 -2.94
CA LYS A 40 -27.99 -11.06 -2.89
C LYS A 40 -27.10 -12.28 -2.95
N ARG A 41 -26.38 -12.43 -4.05
CA ARG A 41 -25.46 -13.57 -4.22
C ARG A 41 -24.13 -13.39 -3.48
N LEU A 42 -23.76 -12.15 -3.15
CA LEU A 42 -22.59 -11.82 -2.33
C LEU A 42 -23.03 -10.98 -1.12
N MET A 43 -22.82 -11.53 0.08
CA MET A 43 -23.16 -10.88 1.35
C MET A 43 -21.90 -10.52 2.11
N LYS A 44 -21.85 -9.31 2.66
CA LYS A 44 -20.81 -8.88 3.61
C LYS A 44 -21.31 -9.04 5.05
N LEU A 45 -20.40 -8.92 6.02
CA LEU A 45 -20.70 -9.06 7.44
C LEU A 45 -22.02 -8.37 7.86
N HIS A 46 -22.17 -7.08 7.54
CA HIS A 46 -23.38 -6.34 7.93
C HIS A 46 -24.67 -6.93 7.36
N HIS A 47 -24.65 -7.45 6.11
CA HIS A 47 -25.81 -8.12 5.53
C HIS A 47 -26.15 -9.44 6.28
N LEU A 48 -25.11 -10.20 6.67
CA LEU A 48 -25.31 -11.44 7.43
C LEU A 48 -25.91 -11.16 8.81
N MET A 49 -25.39 -10.13 9.48
CA MET A 49 -25.86 -9.71 10.79
C MET A 49 -27.29 -9.16 10.75
N ASP A 50 -27.62 -8.31 9.78
CA ASP A 50 -28.96 -7.75 9.60
C ASP A 50 -30.01 -8.87 9.43
N GLU A 51 -29.71 -9.90 8.66
CA GLU A 51 -30.63 -11.01 8.45
C GLU A 51 -30.67 -11.99 9.62
N LEU A 52 -29.57 -12.16 10.33
CA LEU A 52 -29.56 -12.91 11.58
C LEU A 52 -30.47 -12.22 12.61
N GLU A 53 -30.31 -10.91 12.82
CA GLU A 53 -31.13 -10.13 13.74
C GLU A 53 -32.63 -10.17 13.40
N LYS A 54 -32.98 -10.06 12.13
CA LYS A 54 -34.37 -10.20 11.66
C LYS A 54 -34.94 -11.62 11.78
N SER A 55 -34.06 -12.60 11.96
CA SER A 55 -34.46 -14.01 12.12
C SER A 55 -34.78 -14.37 13.56
N ILE A 56 -34.33 -13.55 14.52
CA ILE A 56 -34.43 -13.75 15.96
C ILE A 56 -35.30 -12.66 16.57
N ASP A 57 -36.52 -13.04 16.94
CA ASP A 57 -37.50 -12.10 17.49
C ASP A 57 -37.19 -11.79 18.97
N ASP A 58 -36.64 -12.75 19.72
CA ASP A 58 -36.30 -12.59 21.16
C ASP A 58 -34.89 -11.98 21.34
N HIS A 59 -34.81 -10.92 22.15
CA HIS A 59 -33.55 -10.22 22.45
C HIS A 59 -32.56 -11.08 23.24
N VAL A 60 -33.04 -11.93 24.15
CA VAL A 60 -32.17 -12.81 24.95
C VAL A 60 -31.54 -13.88 24.07
N ASP A 61 -32.34 -14.50 23.21
CA ASP A 61 -31.87 -15.47 22.22
C ASP A 61 -30.83 -14.84 21.26
N ARG A 62 -31.06 -13.59 20.82
CA ARG A 62 -30.16 -12.84 19.98
C ARG A 62 -28.79 -12.65 20.65
N THR A 63 -28.78 -12.16 21.88
CA THR A 63 -27.55 -11.95 22.64
C THR A 63 -26.79 -13.24 22.85
N GLN A 64 -27.46 -14.35 23.18
CA GLN A 64 -26.82 -15.66 23.36
C GLN A 64 -26.19 -16.20 22.04
N VAL A 65 -26.87 -15.97 20.89
CA VAL A 65 -26.32 -16.36 19.59
C VAL A 65 -25.09 -15.54 19.24
N LEU A 66 -25.13 -14.22 19.50
CA LEU A 66 -24.03 -13.30 19.17
C LEU A 66 -22.81 -13.51 20.08
N GLU A 67 -23.02 -13.87 21.34
CA GLU A 67 -21.94 -14.16 22.29
C GLU A 67 -21.42 -15.61 22.19
N GLY A 68 -22.10 -16.49 21.45
CA GLY A 68 -21.72 -17.88 21.24
C GLY A 68 -20.74 -18.09 20.08
N THR A 69 -20.38 -19.38 19.88
CA THR A 69 -19.47 -19.82 18.80
C THR A 69 -19.93 -19.35 17.41
N LEU A 70 -21.24 -19.39 17.15
CA LEU A 70 -21.79 -18.93 15.88
C LEU A 70 -21.60 -17.43 15.64
N GLY A 71 -21.84 -16.62 16.68
CA GLY A 71 -21.59 -15.18 16.62
C GLY A 71 -20.14 -14.86 16.34
N TYR A 72 -19.21 -15.56 16.98
CA TYR A 72 -17.77 -15.43 16.69
C TYR A 72 -17.45 -15.76 15.23
N ILE A 73 -17.96 -16.88 14.68
CA ILE A 73 -17.73 -17.27 13.28
C ILE A 73 -18.28 -16.22 12.32
N LEU A 74 -19.52 -15.75 12.55
CA LEU A 74 -20.16 -14.73 11.72
C LEU A 74 -19.42 -13.38 11.79
N CYS A 75 -19.03 -12.93 12.99
CA CYS A 75 -18.25 -11.70 13.14
C CYS A 75 -16.86 -11.78 12.49
N SER A 76 -16.28 -12.96 12.42
CA SER A 76 -15.00 -13.20 11.74
C SER A 76 -15.16 -13.38 10.23
N THR A 77 -16.40 -13.47 9.71
CA THR A 77 -16.69 -13.66 8.27
C THR A 77 -16.51 -12.35 7.53
N GLN A 78 -15.66 -12.35 6.52
CA GLN A 78 -15.42 -11.18 5.66
C GLN A 78 -16.46 -11.08 4.53
N GLU A 79 -16.85 -12.21 3.97
CA GLU A 79 -17.89 -12.31 2.96
C GLU A 79 -18.53 -13.71 2.94
N ALA A 80 -19.75 -13.79 2.47
CA ALA A 80 -20.41 -15.04 2.16
C ALA A 80 -20.99 -15.04 0.74
N VAL A 81 -20.84 -16.16 0.05
CA VAL A 81 -21.36 -16.40 -1.30
C VAL A 81 -22.60 -17.26 -1.21
N VAL A 82 -23.70 -16.80 -1.79
CA VAL A 82 -25.00 -17.48 -1.77
C VAL A 82 -25.29 -18.03 -3.17
N VAL A 83 -25.23 -19.35 -3.30
CA VAL A 83 -25.65 -20.09 -4.49
C VAL A 83 -26.54 -21.24 -4.04
N PRO A 84 -27.86 -21.10 -4.17
CA PRO A 84 -28.78 -22.11 -3.65
C PRO A 84 -28.42 -23.53 -4.15
N PRO A 85 -28.45 -24.55 -3.29
CA PRO A 85 -28.87 -24.53 -1.89
C PRO A 85 -27.75 -24.20 -0.89
N HIS A 86 -26.59 -23.71 -1.32
CA HIS A 86 -25.42 -23.54 -0.48
C HIS A 86 -25.10 -22.07 -0.18
N VAL A 87 -24.49 -21.86 0.97
CA VAL A 87 -23.85 -20.60 1.38
C VAL A 87 -22.41 -20.92 1.77
N ALA A 88 -21.45 -20.30 1.12
CA ALA A 88 -20.03 -20.46 1.42
C ALA A 88 -19.49 -19.20 2.10
N PHE A 89 -18.77 -19.36 3.20
CA PHE A 89 -18.23 -18.30 4.03
C PHE A 89 -16.70 -18.25 3.91
N ALA A 90 -16.17 -17.05 3.72
CA ALA A 90 -14.75 -16.76 3.87
C ALA A 90 -14.55 -16.16 5.26
N VAL A 91 -13.99 -16.92 6.19
CA VAL A 91 -13.83 -16.57 7.59
C VAL A 91 -12.37 -16.24 7.87
N ARG A 92 -12.13 -15.15 8.60
CA ARG A 92 -10.80 -14.71 9.01
C ARG A 92 -10.73 -14.63 10.53
N PRO A 93 -10.41 -15.75 11.21
CA PRO A 93 -10.39 -15.79 12.68
C PRO A 93 -9.31 -14.90 13.28
N SER A 94 -8.16 -14.77 12.59
CA SER A 94 -7.04 -13.93 13.01
C SER A 94 -6.33 -13.33 11.78
N PRO A 95 -5.53 -12.27 11.94
CA PRO A 95 -4.74 -11.70 10.85
C PRO A 95 -3.85 -12.75 10.17
N GLY A 96 -3.96 -12.85 8.84
CA GLY A 96 -3.16 -13.79 8.04
C GLY A 96 -3.70 -15.22 7.99
N TYR A 97 -4.73 -15.56 8.76
CA TYR A 97 -5.31 -16.90 8.78
C TYR A 97 -6.74 -16.88 8.21
N TRP A 98 -6.99 -17.74 7.22
CA TRP A 98 -8.27 -17.84 6.54
C TRP A 98 -8.78 -19.26 6.52
N GLU A 99 -10.06 -19.43 6.79
CA GLU A 99 -10.79 -20.68 6.56
C GLU A 99 -12.00 -20.46 5.69
N TYR A 100 -12.35 -21.47 4.93
CA TYR A 100 -13.50 -21.44 4.05
C TYR A 100 -14.41 -22.62 4.36
N VAL A 101 -15.70 -22.31 4.57
CA VAL A 101 -16.70 -23.32 4.88
C VAL A 101 -17.92 -23.15 3.99
N LYS A 102 -18.46 -24.25 3.50
CA LYS A 102 -19.67 -24.32 2.70
C LYS A 102 -20.78 -24.99 3.50
N VAL A 103 -21.92 -24.36 3.60
CA VAL A 103 -23.09 -24.84 4.36
C VAL A 103 -24.25 -25.05 3.40
N ASN A 104 -24.88 -26.21 3.47
CA ASN A 104 -26.17 -26.46 2.79
C ASN A 104 -27.28 -25.85 3.64
N ALA A 105 -28.02 -24.89 3.10
CA ALA A 105 -29.07 -24.18 3.80
C ALA A 105 -30.28 -25.01 4.22
N HIS A 106 -30.51 -26.17 3.57
CA HIS A 106 -31.69 -27.03 3.84
C HIS A 106 -31.46 -27.97 5.01
N ASP A 107 -30.31 -28.64 5.04
CA ASP A 107 -30.01 -29.66 6.05
C ASP A 107 -28.98 -29.18 7.11
N LEU A 108 -28.32 -28.04 6.84
CA LEU A 108 -27.24 -27.43 7.65
C LEU A 108 -25.99 -28.31 7.75
N THR A 109 -25.72 -29.11 6.72
CA THR A 109 -24.45 -29.79 6.60
C THR A 109 -23.35 -28.80 6.27
N VAL A 110 -22.19 -28.97 6.94
CA VAL A 110 -21.02 -28.09 6.80
C VAL A 110 -19.91 -28.88 6.15
N GLU A 111 -19.27 -28.28 5.16
CA GLU A 111 -18.11 -28.80 4.47
C GLU A 111 -16.98 -27.76 4.55
N GLY A 112 -15.82 -28.13 5.09
CA GLY A 112 -14.60 -27.33 4.97
C GLY A 112 -14.09 -27.41 3.53
N ILE A 113 -13.83 -26.28 2.90
CA ILE A 113 -13.34 -26.19 1.52
C ILE A 113 -12.05 -25.39 1.48
N ASN A 114 -11.23 -25.61 0.46
CA ASN A 114 -10.02 -24.81 0.29
C ASN A 114 -10.32 -23.49 -0.47
N ALA A 115 -9.33 -22.60 -0.52
CA ALA A 115 -9.46 -21.30 -1.18
C ALA A 115 -9.84 -21.42 -2.67
N THR A 116 -9.30 -22.42 -3.37
CA THR A 116 -9.59 -22.67 -4.79
C THR A 116 -11.05 -23.08 -4.99
N GLU A 117 -11.56 -23.97 -4.15
CA GLU A 117 -12.95 -24.41 -4.18
C GLU A 117 -13.91 -23.28 -3.84
N TYR A 118 -13.55 -22.42 -2.85
CA TYR A 118 -14.32 -21.24 -2.53
C TYR A 118 -14.40 -20.27 -3.71
N LEU A 119 -13.29 -20.02 -4.39
CA LEU A 119 -13.25 -19.15 -5.56
C LEU A 119 -14.04 -19.72 -6.74
N LYS A 120 -13.92 -21.02 -7.01
CA LYS A 120 -14.77 -21.71 -8.01
C LYS A 120 -16.26 -21.55 -7.68
N PHE A 121 -16.63 -21.72 -6.42
CA PHE A 121 -18.01 -21.52 -5.98
C PHE A 121 -18.45 -20.05 -6.13
N LYS A 122 -17.58 -19.11 -5.85
CA LYS A 122 -17.84 -17.67 -6.02
C LYS A 122 -18.02 -17.29 -7.50
N GLU A 123 -17.33 -17.94 -8.42
CA GLU A 123 -17.48 -17.71 -9.86
C GLU A 123 -18.89 -18.05 -10.35
N THR A 124 -19.53 -19.05 -9.79
CA THR A 124 -20.89 -19.50 -10.20
C THR A 124 -21.97 -18.43 -9.98
N ILE A 125 -21.73 -17.38 -9.17
CA ILE A 125 -22.70 -16.28 -9.01
C ILE A 125 -22.88 -15.43 -10.27
N TYR A 126 -21.95 -15.50 -11.21
CA TYR A 126 -21.97 -14.69 -12.45
C TYR A 126 -22.40 -15.47 -13.66
N ASP A 127 -22.05 -16.75 -13.72
CA ASP A 127 -22.47 -17.64 -14.79
C ASP A 127 -22.60 -19.07 -14.26
N GLU A 128 -23.79 -19.62 -14.26
CA GLU A 128 -24.04 -21.00 -13.81
C GLU A 128 -23.32 -22.03 -14.67
N ASN A 129 -22.94 -21.68 -15.89
CA ASN A 129 -22.17 -22.52 -16.80
C ASN A 129 -20.68 -22.35 -16.68
N TRP A 130 -20.21 -21.27 -16.02
CA TRP A 130 -18.78 -20.97 -15.88
C TRP A 130 -17.98 -22.08 -15.20
N ALA A 131 -18.56 -22.74 -14.21
CA ALA A 131 -17.92 -23.84 -13.49
C ALA A 131 -17.76 -25.13 -14.32
N LYS A 132 -18.43 -25.22 -15.48
CA LYS A 132 -18.34 -26.33 -16.40
C LYS A 132 -17.39 -26.08 -17.56
N ASP A 133 -16.89 -24.86 -17.69
CA ASP A 133 -15.97 -24.47 -18.74
C ASP A 133 -14.54 -24.84 -18.39
N GLU A 134 -13.73 -25.31 -19.33
CA GLU A 134 -12.29 -25.58 -19.18
C GLU A 134 -11.50 -24.34 -18.79
N ASN A 135 -12.11 -23.16 -18.88
CA ASN A 135 -11.55 -21.86 -18.49
C ASN A 135 -11.90 -21.41 -17.06
N ALA A 136 -12.53 -22.27 -16.25
CA ALA A 136 -12.81 -21.96 -14.84
C ALA A 136 -11.53 -21.59 -14.08
N LEU A 137 -11.61 -20.53 -13.24
CA LEU A 137 -10.46 -20.02 -12.51
C LEU A 137 -9.97 -21.03 -11.46
N GLU A 138 -8.89 -21.70 -11.74
CA GLU A 138 -8.09 -22.40 -10.75
C GLU A 138 -6.99 -21.49 -10.27
N VAL A 139 -7.12 -20.89 -9.08
CA VAL A 139 -6.04 -20.18 -8.45
C VAL A 139 -5.25 -21.17 -7.63
N ASP A 140 -4.12 -21.61 -8.15
CA ASP A 140 -3.17 -22.39 -7.40
C ASP A 140 -2.34 -21.44 -6.52
N PHE A 141 -2.73 -21.32 -5.26
CA PHE A 141 -1.95 -20.61 -4.27
C PHE A 141 -0.75 -21.43 -3.76
N GLY A 142 -0.65 -22.70 -4.09
CA GLY A 142 0.47 -23.55 -3.68
C GLY A 142 1.83 -23.05 -4.16
N ALA A 143 1.88 -22.49 -5.37
CA ALA A 143 3.08 -21.85 -5.89
C ALA A 143 3.47 -20.58 -5.09
N LEU A 144 2.51 -19.90 -4.48
CA LEU A 144 2.73 -18.76 -3.61
C LEU A 144 3.06 -19.20 -2.17
N GLU A 145 2.50 -20.29 -1.69
CA GLU A 145 2.80 -20.84 -0.35
C GLU A 145 4.23 -21.32 -0.21
N HIS A 146 4.81 -21.90 -1.27
CA HIS A 146 6.18 -22.43 -1.24
C HIS A 146 7.25 -21.41 -1.66
N SER A 147 6.88 -20.32 -2.29
CA SER A 147 7.83 -19.35 -2.85
C SER A 147 7.75 -17.96 -2.22
N THR A 148 6.73 -17.65 -1.45
CA THR A 148 6.60 -16.39 -0.74
C THR A 148 6.84 -16.57 0.76
N PRO A 149 7.53 -15.63 1.42
CA PRO A 149 7.66 -15.66 2.86
C PRO A 149 6.26 -15.55 3.48
N HIS A 150 5.94 -16.46 4.41
CA HIS A 150 4.76 -16.28 5.24
C HIS A 150 4.98 -15.05 6.11
N LEU A 151 4.24 -13.99 5.86
CA LEU A 151 4.24 -12.76 6.66
C LEU A 151 3.48 -13.03 7.97
N THR A 152 4.07 -13.84 8.84
CA THR A 152 3.49 -14.18 10.16
C THR A 152 3.80 -13.15 11.23
N LEU A 153 4.83 -12.32 11.01
CA LEU A 153 5.28 -11.30 11.94
C LEU A 153 5.43 -9.97 11.20
N SER A 154 5.12 -8.87 11.89
CA SER A 154 5.33 -7.50 11.38
C SER A 154 6.79 -7.25 10.97
N SER A 155 7.75 -7.88 11.63
CA SER A 155 9.18 -7.85 11.27
C SER A 155 9.51 -8.45 9.90
N SER A 156 8.59 -9.18 9.28
CA SER A 156 8.74 -9.73 7.92
C SER A 156 8.27 -8.78 6.82
N ILE A 157 7.57 -7.71 7.16
CA ILE A 157 7.09 -6.70 6.21
C ILE A 157 8.30 -5.97 5.62
N GLY A 158 8.29 -5.68 4.32
CA GLY A 158 9.41 -4.99 3.63
C GLY A 158 10.56 -5.90 3.15
N ASN A 159 10.56 -7.18 3.49
CA ASN A 159 11.62 -8.12 3.09
C ASN A 159 11.42 -8.77 1.70
N GLY A 160 10.44 -8.32 0.91
CA GLY A 160 10.14 -8.90 -0.40
C GLY A 160 11.34 -8.89 -1.37
N VAL A 161 12.11 -7.80 -1.40
CA VAL A 161 13.32 -7.70 -2.24
C VAL A 161 14.36 -8.73 -1.82
N ASN A 162 14.64 -8.84 -0.52
CA ASN A 162 15.58 -9.82 0.02
C ASN A 162 15.13 -11.26 -0.24
N PHE A 163 13.83 -11.51 -0.19
CA PHE A 163 13.28 -12.83 -0.49
C PHE A 163 13.49 -13.20 -1.96
N ILE A 164 13.12 -12.32 -2.89
CA ILE A 164 13.27 -12.58 -4.32
C ILE A 164 14.75 -12.71 -4.69
N SER A 165 15.62 -11.85 -4.19
CA SER A 165 17.06 -11.93 -4.47
C SER A 165 17.69 -13.20 -3.93
N LYS A 166 17.33 -13.65 -2.72
CA LYS A 166 17.77 -14.95 -2.16
C LYS A 166 17.24 -16.12 -2.98
N PHE A 167 15.97 -16.08 -3.39
CA PHE A 167 15.37 -17.13 -4.20
C PHE A 167 16.06 -17.23 -5.57
N LEU A 168 16.25 -16.11 -6.26
CA LEU A 168 16.92 -16.09 -7.57
C LEU A 168 18.38 -16.53 -7.45
N SER A 169 19.11 -16.05 -6.45
CA SER A 169 20.47 -16.47 -6.14
C SER A 169 20.56 -17.97 -5.94
N SER A 170 19.71 -18.55 -5.11
CA SER A 170 19.65 -19.99 -4.86
C SER A 170 19.35 -20.79 -6.14
N LYS A 171 18.42 -20.32 -6.98
CA LYS A 171 18.10 -20.97 -8.25
C LYS A 171 19.25 -20.93 -9.26
N LEU A 172 19.88 -19.77 -9.41
CA LEU A 172 21.02 -19.60 -10.32
C LEU A 172 22.25 -20.39 -9.87
N TRP A 173 22.41 -20.62 -8.56
CA TRP A 173 23.49 -21.42 -7.98
C TRP A 173 23.26 -22.92 -8.15
N ALA A 174 22.04 -23.38 -7.86
CA ALA A 174 21.72 -24.83 -7.81
C ALA A 174 21.68 -25.49 -9.17
N ASP A 175 21.40 -24.73 -10.24
CA ASP A 175 21.16 -25.25 -11.58
C ASP A 175 21.95 -24.46 -12.62
N LYS A 176 22.98 -25.09 -13.17
CA LYS A 176 23.76 -24.51 -14.29
C LYS A 176 22.88 -24.21 -15.53
N GLU A 177 21.80 -24.95 -15.72
CA GLU A 177 20.82 -24.69 -16.77
C GLU A 177 19.98 -23.43 -16.46
N ALA A 178 19.91 -22.97 -15.20
CA ALA A 178 19.20 -21.74 -14.84
C ALA A 178 19.86 -20.48 -15.41
N THR A 179 21.11 -20.52 -15.83
CA THR A 179 21.77 -19.41 -16.54
C THR A 179 21.27 -19.23 -17.97
N LYS A 180 20.71 -20.29 -18.57
CA LYS A 180 20.11 -20.22 -19.91
C LYS A 180 18.84 -19.34 -19.94
N PRO A 181 17.86 -19.49 -19.03
CA PRO A 181 16.76 -18.52 -18.90
C PRO A 181 17.23 -17.07 -18.68
N LEU A 182 18.35 -16.84 -18.00
CA LEU A 182 18.91 -15.50 -17.84
C LEU A 182 19.33 -14.91 -19.18
N VAL A 183 20.03 -15.67 -20.01
CA VAL A 183 20.39 -15.25 -21.39
C VAL A 183 19.14 -15.02 -22.23
N GLU A 184 18.14 -15.92 -22.16
CA GLU A 184 16.87 -15.75 -22.85
C GLU A 184 16.15 -14.48 -22.39
N HIS A 185 16.20 -14.17 -21.09
CA HIS A 185 15.63 -12.93 -20.55
C HIS A 185 16.30 -11.68 -21.13
N LEU A 186 17.62 -11.67 -21.18
CA LEU A 186 18.38 -10.55 -21.77
C LEU A 186 18.07 -10.34 -23.25
N LEU A 187 17.89 -11.43 -24.01
CA LEU A 187 17.51 -11.39 -25.43
C LEU A 187 16.09 -10.85 -25.67
N LEU A 188 15.20 -10.96 -24.69
CA LEU A 188 13.82 -10.47 -24.79
C LEU A 188 13.69 -8.98 -24.46
N LEU A 189 14.72 -8.36 -23.90
CA LEU A 189 14.69 -6.94 -23.56
C LEU A 189 14.74 -6.09 -24.84
N LYS A 190 13.72 -5.27 -25.01
CA LYS A 190 13.57 -4.38 -26.17
C LYS A 190 12.76 -3.13 -25.81
N HIS A 191 12.95 -2.09 -26.57
CA HIS A 191 12.11 -0.89 -26.54
C HIS A 191 11.68 -0.55 -27.96
N HIS A 192 10.39 -0.68 -28.24
CA HIS A 192 9.84 -0.69 -29.61
C HIS A 192 10.54 -1.77 -30.46
N ASP A 193 11.19 -1.38 -31.54
CA ASP A 193 11.94 -2.27 -32.44
C ASP A 193 13.41 -2.41 -32.07
N ASP A 194 13.94 -1.56 -31.18
CA ASP A 194 15.33 -1.58 -30.74
C ASP A 194 15.57 -2.68 -29.71
N LYS A 195 16.52 -3.56 -29.94
CA LYS A 195 17.02 -4.52 -28.97
C LYS A 195 17.83 -3.82 -27.88
N LEU A 196 17.77 -4.36 -26.69
CA LEU A 196 18.54 -3.90 -25.57
C LEU A 196 19.40 -5.03 -25.01
N MET A 197 20.48 -4.67 -24.37
CA MET A 197 21.44 -5.55 -23.72
C MET A 197 22.24 -6.42 -24.66
N ILE A 198 21.66 -7.47 -25.26
CA ILE A 198 22.36 -8.43 -26.11
C ILE A 198 21.50 -8.81 -27.33
N ASN A 199 22.18 -9.27 -28.39
CA ASN A 199 21.54 -9.83 -29.57
C ASN A 199 21.83 -11.34 -29.72
N GLU A 200 21.32 -11.96 -30.77
CA GLU A 200 21.38 -13.40 -31.01
C GLU A 200 22.81 -13.96 -31.16
N THR A 201 23.80 -13.13 -31.33
CA THR A 201 25.20 -13.56 -31.33
C THR A 201 25.61 -14.15 -29.98
N LEU A 202 25.06 -13.60 -28.89
CA LEU A 202 25.33 -14.00 -27.51
C LEU A 202 24.23 -14.92 -26.93
N ASN A 203 23.77 -15.90 -27.70
CA ASN A 203 22.62 -16.76 -27.34
C ASN A 203 22.92 -17.90 -26.37
N THR A 204 24.15 -17.99 -25.87
CA THR A 204 24.53 -19.01 -24.88
C THR A 204 25.32 -18.40 -23.73
N PRO A 205 25.25 -18.96 -22.49
CA PRO A 205 26.02 -18.47 -21.36
C PRO A 205 27.55 -18.42 -21.64
N ALA A 206 28.08 -19.43 -22.32
CA ALA A 206 29.51 -19.48 -22.65
C ALA A 206 29.97 -18.36 -23.62
N LYS A 207 29.19 -18.08 -24.67
CA LYS A 207 29.47 -16.97 -25.59
C LYS A 207 29.36 -15.62 -24.84
N LEU A 208 28.37 -15.45 -24.02
CA LEU A 208 28.20 -14.23 -23.24
C LEU A 208 29.38 -14.01 -22.27
N GLN A 209 29.81 -15.05 -21.53
CA GLN A 209 30.98 -14.95 -20.65
C GLN A 209 32.23 -14.60 -21.38
N ALA A 210 32.52 -15.24 -22.54
CA ALA A 210 33.67 -14.91 -23.36
C ALA A 210 33.68 -13.47 -23.87
N ALA A 211 32.49 -12.98 -24.31
CA ALA A 211 32.35 -11.60 -24.79
C ALA A 211 32.52 -10.58 -23.64
N LEU A 212 32.02 -10.88 -22.43
CA LEU A 212 32.18 -10.03 -21.24
C LEU A 212 33.67 -9.85 -20.88
N VAL A 213 34.47 -10.89 -20.98
CA VAL A 213 35.93 -10.79 -20.74
C VAL A 213 36.61 -9.86 -21.75
N VAL A 214 36.28 -10.00 -23.04
CA VAL A 214 36.82 -9.12 -24.11
C VAL A 214 36.39 -7.67 -23.88
N ALA A 215 35.13 -7.46 -23.52
CA ALA A 215 34.57 -6.13 -23.24
C ALA A 215 35.25 -5.47 -22.02
N ASP A 216 35.49 -6.22 -20.93
CA ASP A 216 36.15 -5.68 -19.72
C ASP A 216 37.57 -5.22 -20.00
N VAL A 217 38.34 -5.99 -20.78
CA VAL A 217 39.69 -5.60 -21.20
C VAL A 217 39.69 -4.32 -22.05
N PHE A 218 38.79 -4.24 -23.04
CA PHE A 218 38.64 -3.06 -23.87
C PHE A 218 38.23 -1.83 -23.08
N LEU A 219 37.18 -1.94 -22.23
CA LEU A 219 36.69 -0.83 -21.39
C LEU A 219 37.79 -0.36 -20.42
N SER A 220 38.68 -1.25 -19.98
CA SER A 220 39.81 -0.89 -19.12
C SER A 220 40.87 -0.02 -19.83
N SER A 221 40.90 0.00 -21.16
CA SER A 221 41.78 0.85 -21.95
C SER A 221 41.19 2.24 -22.25
N LEU A 222 39.89 2.45 -21.97
CA LEU A 222 39.21 3.72 -22.22
C LEU A 222 39.23 4.63 -21.00
N SER A 223 39.10 5.97 -21.24
CA SER A 223 38.79 6.90 -20.15
C SER A 223 37.43 6.57 -19.54
N PRO A 224 37.26 6.61 -18.19
CA PRO A 224 36.00 6.33 -17.53
C PRO A 224 34.78 7.11 -18.04
N ASP A 225 35.00 8.35 -18.45
CA ASP A 225 33.96 9.26 -18.93
C ASP A 225 33.68 9.15 -20.43
N THR A 226 34.35 8.21 -21.14
CA THR A 226 34.12 8.02 -22.58
C THR A 226 32.67 7.66 -22.83
N PRO A 227 31.92 8.46 -23.64
CA PRO A 227 30.51 8.21 -23.92
C PRO A 227 30.31 6.90 -24.71
N PHE A 228 29.20 6.18 -24.43
CA PHE A 228 28.90 4.89 -25.06
C PHE A 228 28.86 4.95 -26.59
N HIS A 229 28.34 6.02 -27.16
CA HIS A 229 28.25 6.16 -28.63
C HIS A 229 29.62 6.13 -29.35
N ASN A 230 30.73 6.41 -28.66
CA ASN A 230 32.08 6.35 -29.24
C ASN A 230 32.53 4.92 -29.49
N PHE A 231 31.97 3.93 -28.83
CA PHE A 231 32.35 2.52 -28.99
C PHE A 231 31.13 1.59 -29.24
N GLU A 232 29.95 2.14 -29.47
CA GLU A 232 28.69 1.41 -29.72
C GLU A 232 28.83 0.41 -30.89
N LEU A 233 29.43 0.82 -32.01
CA LEU A 233 29.56 -0.05 -33.19
C LEU A 233 30.36 -1.30 -32.86
N ARG A 234 31.50 -1.13 -32.15
CA ARG A 234 32.34 -2.24 -31.74
C ARG A 234 31.65 -3.19 -30.78
N PHE A 235 30.81 -2.65 -29.87
CA PHE A 235 30.01 -3.44 -28.97
C PHE A 235 28.95 -4.25 -29.71
N LYS A 236 28.28 -3.68 -30.70
CA LYS A 236 27.33 -4.39 -31.56
C LYS A 236 27.97 -5.55 -32.34
N GLU A 237 29.21 -5.39 -32.82
CA GLU A 237 29.97 -6.49 -33.44
C GLU A 237 30.22 -7.67 -32.48
N TRP A 238 30.38 -7.39 -31.18
CA TRP A 238 30.51 -8.42 -30.13
C TRP A 238 29.19 -8.96 -29.63
N GLY A 239 28.05 -8.40 -30.07
CA GLY A 239 26.70 -8.83 -29.69
C GLY A 239 26.08 -8.06 -28.54
N PHE A 240 26.70 -6.94 -28.10
CA PHE A 240 26.14 -6.06 -27.06
C PHE A 240 25.37 -4.89 -27.70
N GLU A 241 24.16 -4.70 -27.25
CA GLU A 241 23.28 -3.61 -27.68
C GLU A 241 23.27 -2.47 -26.62
N LYS A 242 22.40 -1.47 -26.79
CA LYS A 242 22.19 -0.37 -25.81
C LYS A 242 21.68 -0.85 -24.48
N GLY A 243 21.79 -0.01 -23.45
CA GLY A 243 21.21 -0.27 -22.13
C GLY A 243 22.21 -0.64 -21.03
N TRP A 244 23.50 -0.77 -21.37
CA TRP A 244 24.54 -1.07 -20.38
C TRP A 244 25.04 0.15 -19.62
N GLY A 245 24.96 1.33 -20.19
CA GLY A 245 25.42 2.57 -19.58
C GLY A 245 25.61 3.68 -20.61
N ASP A 246 25.68 4.93 -20.15
CA ASP A 246 25.97 6.10 -20.96
C ASP A 246 27.49 6.39 -21.08
N THR A 247 28.32 5.86 -20.16
CA THR A 247 29.76 6.02 -20.10
C THR A 247 30.50 4.70 -19.96
N ALA A 248 31.77 4.64 -20.36
CA ALA A 248 32.61 3.44 -20.25
C ALA A 248 32.69 2.90 -18.83
N ALA A 249 32.76 3.77 -17.82
CA ALA A 249 32.77 3.37 -16.42
C ALA A 249 31.48 2.64 -16.01
N ARG A 250 30.30 3.19 -16.37
CA ARG A 250 29.02 2.58 -16.05
C ARG A 250 28.79 1.27 -16.78
N VAL A 251 29.15 1.22 -18.07
CA VAL A 251 29.08 -0.01 -18.85
C VAL A 251 29.95 -1.09 -18.22
N LYS A 252 31.20 -0.78 -17.88
CA LYS A 252 32.13 -1.71 -17.23
C LYS A 252 31.62 -2.23 -15.90
N GLU A 253 31.13 -1.35 -15.06
CA GLU A 253 30.58 -1.73 -13.74
C GLU A 253 29.38 -2.66 -13.90
N PHE A 254 28.48 -2.36 -14.85
CA PHE A 254 27.30 -3.19 -15.07
C PHE A 254 27.66 -4.56 -15.65
N MET A 255 28.58 -4.63 -16.65
CA MET A 255 29.05 -5.89 -17.20
C MET A 255 29.75 -6.76 -16.17
N ARG A 256 30.52 -6.16 -15.25
CA ARG A 256 31.14 -6.86 -14.14
C ARG A 256 30.09 -7.45 -13.19
N SER A 257 29.01 -6.72 -12.89
CA SER A 257 27.93 -7.25 -12.06
C SER A 257 27.25 -8.48 -12.69
N LEU A 258 27.10 -8.51 -14.02
CA LEU A 258 26.64 -9.72 -14.72
C LEU A 258 27.66 -10.86 -14.63
N SER A 259 28.95 -10.57 -14.76
CA SER A 259 30.01 -11.58 -14.62
C SER A 259 30.00 -12.20 -13.20
N GLU A 260 29.79 -11.38 -12.17
CA GLU A 260 29.63 -11.83 -10.78
C GLU A 260 28.44 -12.79 -10.64
N VAL A 261 27.26 -12.41 -11.18
CA VAL A 261 26.07 -13.25 -11.16
C VAL A 261 26.24 -14.57 -11.91
N LEU A 262 26.96 -14.56 -13.03
CA LEU A 262 27.21 -15.77 -13.83
C LEU A 262 28.24 -16.71 -13.18
N GLN A 263 29.15 -16.20 -12.34
CA GLN A 263 30.20 -16.97 -11.68
C GLN A 263 29.77 -17.45 -10.29
N ALA A 264 29.28 -16.55 -9.46
CA ALA A 264 28.93 -16.79 -8.08
C ALA A 264 27.74 -15.92 -7.66
N PRO A 265 26.50 -16.29 -8.04
CA PRO A 265 25.33 -15.49 -7.72
C PRO A 265 25.07 -15.48 -6.21
N ASP A 266 25.23 -14.33 -5.57
CA ASP A 266 24.77 -14.06 -4.21
C ASP A 266 23.59 -13.07 -4.24
N PRO A 267 22.78 -12.95 -3.18
CA PRO A 267 21.61 -12.08 -3.17
C PRO A 267 21.88 -10.61 -3.47
N VAL A 268 23.06 -10.11 -3.07
CA VAL A 268 23.44 -8.69 -3.28
C VAL A 268 23.85 -8.45 -4.73
N SER A 269 24.66 -9.32 -5.31
CA SER A 269 25.05 -9.23 -6.72
C SER A 269 23.84 -9.40 -7.65
N VAL A 270 22.92 -10.31 -7.30
CA VAL A 270 21.66 -10.52 -8.05
C VAL A 270 20.80 -9.25 -8.00
N GLU A 271 20.56 -8.66 -6.83
CA GLU A 271 19.79 -7.42 -6.71
C GLU A 271 20.47 -6.26 -7.49
N LYS A 272 21.78 -6.10 -7.31
CA LYS A 272 22.58 -5.08 -8.00
C LYS A 272 22.47 -5.19 -9.51
N PHE A 273 22.55 -6.41 -10.05
CA PHE A 273 22.46 -6.66 -11.49
C PHE A 273 21.04 -6.39 -12.00
N PHE A 274 20.02 -7.04 -11.44
CA PHE A 274 18.64 -6.89 -11.91
C PHE A 274 18.11 -5.47 -11.72
N GLY A 275 18.51 -4.78 -10.65
CA GLY A 275 18.15 -3.38 -10.44
C GLY A 275 18.67 -2.41 -11.49
N ARG A 276 19.70 -2.80 -12.27
CA ARG A 276 20.25 -2.01 -13.35
C ARG A 276 19.76 -2.41 -14.74
N LEU A 277 18.99 -3.51 -14.85
CA LEU A 277 18.44 -3.90 -16.15
C LEU A 277 17.54 -2.80 -16.72
N PRO A 278 17.63 -2.52 -18.02
CA PRO A 278 16.74 -1.57 -18.70
C PRO A 278 15.36 -2.21 -18.91
N THR A 279 14.69 -2.51 -17.81
CA THR A 279 13.32 -3.01 -17.82
C THR A 279 12.38 -1.85 -18.05
N ILE A 280 11.95 -1.67 -19.32
CA ILE A 280 11.00 -0.62 -19.69
C ILE A 280 9.61 -1.18 -19.56
N PHE A 281 8.86 -0.69 -18.57
CA PHE A 281 7.50 -1.12 -18.30
C PHE A 281 6.63 0.06 -17.87
N ASN A 282 5.34 -0.07 -18.08
CA ASN A 282 4.37 0.88 -17.57
C ASN A 282 4.03 0.55 -16.12
N VAL A 283 4.07 1.54 -15.26
CA VAL A 283 3.58 1.42 -13.88
C VAL A 283 2.11 1.79 -13.86
N VAL A 284 1.27 0.92 -13.31
CA VAL A 284 -0.16 1.20 -13.13
C VAL A 284 -0.49 1.16 -11.63
N ILE A 285 -1.02 2.26 -11.13
CA ILE A 285 -1.44 2.42 -9.74
C ILE A 285 -2.95 2.50 -9.70
N PHE A 286 -3.58 1.55 -9.01
CA PHE A 286 -5.03 1.55 -8.79
C PHE A 286 -5.36 2.25 -7.47
N SER A 287 -5.97 3.43 -7.55
CA SER A 287 -6.54 4.15 -6.40
C SER A 287 -8.03 3.88 -6.32
N VAL A 288 -8.39 2.74 -5.69
CA VAL A 288 -9.79 2.26 -5.62
C VAL A 288 -10.60 2.91 -4.51
N HIS A 289 -9.96 3.67 -3.63
CA HIS A 289 -10.56 4.40 -2.52
C HIS A 289 -10.08 5.85 -2.51
N GLY A 290 -10.85 6.72 -1.86
CA GLY A 290 -10.51 8.13 -1.68
C GLY A 290 -10.71 8.98 -2.95
N TYR A 291 -10.41 10.26 -2.80
CA TYR A 291 -10.62 11.28 -3.84
C TYR A 291 -9.33 11.67 -4.54
N PHE A 292 -8.57 10.68 -5.02
CA PHE A 292 -7.36 10.97 -5.80
C PHE A 292 -7.70 11.83 -7.03
N GLY A 293 -6.91 12.87 -7.26
CA GLY A 293 -7.15 13.80 -8.38
C GLY A 293 -8.11 14.94 -8.07
N GLN A 294 -8.50 15.14 -6.80
CA GLN A 294 -9.31 16.27 -6.35
C GLN A 294 -8.54 17.16 -5.37
N ALA A 295 -8.84 18.45 -5.40
CA ALA A 295 -8.24 19.42 -4.48
C ALA A 295 -8.99 19.46 -3.13
N ASN A 296 -8.29 19.82 -2.05
CA ASN A 296 -8.84 20.05 -0.71
C ASN A 296 -9.58 18.84 -0.09
N VAL A 297 -9.10 17.64 -0.35
CA VAL A 297 -9.74 16.40 0.11
C VAL A 297 -9.02 15.74 1.31
N LEU A 298 -7.89 16.27 1.75
CA LEU A 298 -7.19 15.77 2.93
C LEU A 298 -8.08 15.86 4.17
N GLY A 299 -8.13 14.78 4.94
CA GLY A 299 -8.95 14.71 6.15
C GLY A 299 -10.40 14.29 5.93
N LEU A 300 -10.87 14.17 4.69
CA LEU A 300 -12.19 13.61 4.41
C LEU A 300 -12.21 12.10 4.65
N PRO A 301 -13.38 11.52 4.99
CA PRO A 301 -13.54 10.08 5.08
C PRO A 301 -13.04 9.38 3.82
N ASP A 302 -12.39 8.21 3.97
CA ASP A 302 -11.78 7.41 2.90
C ASP A 302 -10.65 8.08 2.10
N THR A 303 -10.26 9.30 2.44
CA THR A 303 -9.23 10.01 1.67
C THR A 303 -7.86 9.96 2.32
N GLY A 304 -7.76 9.84 3.62
CA GLY A 304 -6.54 9.64 4.41
C GLY A 304 -5.20 10.05 3.77
N GLY A 305 -4.11 9.56 4.27
CA GLY A 305 -2.77 9.72 3.68
C GLY A 305 -2.60 9.11 2.28
N GLN A 306 -3.55 8.30 1.80
CA GLN A 306 -3.45 7.57 0.54
C GLN A 306 -3.29 8.49 -0.68
N VAL A 307 -4.02 9.60 -0.77
CA VAL A 307 -3.94 10.52 -1.91
C VAL A 307 -2.57 11.17 -1.98
N VAL A 308 -2.05 11.61 -0.84
CA VAL A 308 -0.70 12.19 -0.73
C VAL A 308 0.36 11.14 -1.08
N TYR A 309 0.21 9.95 -0.50
CA TYR A 309 1.10 8.82 -0.77
C TYR A 309 1.21 8.51 -2.26
N ILE A 310 0.08 8.41 -2.98
CA ILE A 310 0.09 8.11 -4.43
C ILE A 310 0.78 9.21 -5.22
N LEU A 311 0.56 10.48 -4.89
CA LEU A 311 1.23 11.61 -5.56
C LEU A 311 2.75 11.55 -5.40
N ASP A 312 3.21 11.36 -4.16
CA ASP A 312 4.63 11.29 -3.85
C ASP A 312 5.27 10.05 -4.47
N GLN A 313 4.54 8.93 -4.47
CA GLN A 313 4.95 7.69 -5.14
C GLN A 313 5.15 7.88 -6.65
N VAL A 314 4.19 8.51 -7.34
CA VAL A 314 4.27 8.76 -8.79
C VAL A 314 5.49 9.61 -9.11
N ARG A 315 5.71 10.70 -8.37
CA ARG A 315 6.85 11.60 -8.58
C ARG A 315 8.19 10.92 -8.36
N ALA A 316 8.31 10.19 -7.25
CA ALA A 316 9.54 9.47 -6.94
C ALA A 316 9.86 8.37 -7.95
N LEU A 317 8.84 7.68 -8.45
CA LEU A 317 9.01 6.66 -9.49
C LEU A 317 9.40 7.28 -10.82
N GLU A 318 8.80 8.39 -11.21
CA GLU A 318 9.16 9.10 -12.45
C GLU A 318 10.60 9.60 -12.40
N GLU A 319 11.00 10.25 -11.32
CA GLU A 319 12.36 10.75 -11.11
C GLU A 319 13.39 9.61 -11.16
N GLU A 320 13.15 8.53 -10.43
CA GLU A 320 14.05 7.37 -10.40
C GLU A 320 14.14 6.69 -11.78
N LEU A 321 13.03 6.54 -12.51
CA LEU A 321 13.00 5.99 -13.85
C LEU A 321 13.79 6.86 -14.85
N LEU A 322 13.62 8.20 -14.79
CA LEU A 322 14.38 9.12 -15.63
C LEU A 322 15.87 9.03 -15.37
N ILE A 323 16.27 8.96 -14.09
CA ILE A 323 17.69 8.79 -13.70
C ILE A 323 18.21 7.45 -14.23
N ARG A 324 17.48 6.36 -14.09
CA ARG A 324 17.88 5.03 -14.57
C ARG A 324 18.05 5.00 -16.08
N TYR A 325 17.07 5.46 -16.83
CA TYR A 325 17.14 5.46 -18.30
C TYR A 325 18.29 6.33 -18.81
N LYS A 326 18.49 7.50 -18.21
CA LYS A 326 19.67 8.34 -18.53
C LYS A 326 20.99 7.61 -18.26
N ASN A 327 21.10 7.00 -17.07
CA ASN A 327 22.33 6.28 -16.70
C ASN A 327 22.59 5.04 -17.57
N GLN A 328 21.53 4.45 -18.15
CA GLN A 328 21.60 3.33 -19.10
C GLN A 328 21.86 3.77 -20.54
N GLY A 329 21.97 5.08 -20.81
CA GLY A 329 22.15 5.63 -22.16
C GLY A 329 20.88 5.56 -23.02
N LEU A 330 19.71 5.54 -22.40
CA LEU A 330 18.42 5.42 -23.07
C LEU A 330 17.64 6.75 -23.01
N ASN A 331 17.02 7.11 -24.12
CA ASN A 331 16.12 8.25 -24.21
C ASN A 331 14.66 7.78 -24.19
N VAL A 332 14.20 7.36 -23.01
CA VAL A 332 12.85 6.83 -22.78
C VAL A 332 12.11 7.74 -21.82
N LYS A 333 10.85 8.01 -22.11
CA LYS A 333 9.95 8.69 -21.16
C LYS A 333 9.22 7.64 -20.33
N PRO A 334 9.30 7.68 -19.00
CA PRO A 334 8.54 6.79 -18.15
C PRO A 334 7.03 7.02 -18.32
N GLN A 335 6.25 5.96 -18.17
CA GLN A 335 4.80 6.02 -18.21
C GLN A 335 4.24 5.43 -16.93
N ILE A 336 3.57 6.29 -16.14
CA ILE A 336 2.92 5.92 -14.90
C ILE A 336 1.44 6.30 -15.02
N LEU A 337 0.56 5.32 -14.89
CA LEU A 337 -0.88 5.48 -14.99
C LEU A 337 -1.50 5.35 -13.61
N VAL A 338 -2.27 6.35 -13.19
CA VAL A 338 -3.09 6.25 -11.97
C VAL A 338 -4.54 6.07 -12.39
N VAL A 339 -5.13 4.97 -11.95
CA VAL A 339 -6.53 4.62 -12.22
C VAL A 339 -7.32 4.80 -10.94
N GLY A 340 -8.22 5.78 -10.92
CA GLY A 340 -9.13 6.09 -9.82
C GLY A 340 -10.59 5.81 -10.18
N ILE A 341 -11.46 5.79 -9.18
CA ILE A 341 -12.91 5.63 -9.36
C ILE A 341 -13.59 6.98 -9.59
N ASN A 342 -13.01 8.06 -9.07
CA ASN A 342 -13.59 9.40 -9.14
C ASN A 342 -13.11 10.18 -10.37
N VAL A 343 -13.93 11.13 -10.80
CA VAL A 343 -13.58 12.04 -11.91
C VAL A 343 -12.46 12.98 -11.45
N PHE A 344 -11.42 13.10 -12.27
CA PHE A 344 -10.35 14.06 -12.03
C PHE A 344 -10.88 15.51 -12.08
N ASP A 345 -10.52 16.30 -11.06
CA ASP A 345 -10.74 17.74 -11.10
C ASP A 345 -9.80 18.36 -12.14
N PRO A 346 -10.31 19.10 -13.15
CA PRO A 346 -9.47 19.77 -14.14
C PRO A 346 -8.47 20.77 -13.53
N LYS A 347 -8.72 21.24 -12.31
CA LYS A 347 -7.83 22.13 -11.54
C LYS A 347 -6.74 21.38 -10.78
N PHE A 348 -6.83 20.04 -10.70
CA PHE A 348 -5.85 19.24 -10.02
C PHE A 348 -4.55 19.17 -10.84
N ASN A 349 -3.52 19.85 -10.37
CA ASN A 349 -2.23 19.88 -11.05
C ASN A 349 -1.29 18.81 -10.51
N ILE A 350 -1.26 17.67 -11.18
CA ILE A 350 -0.36 16.56 -10.83
C ILE A 350 1.12 16.92 -11.06
N THR A 351 1.39 17.89 -11.95
CA THR A 351 2.74 18.33 -12.31
C THR A 351 3.24 19.52 -11.49
N ALA A 352 2.41 20.04 -10.56
CA ALA A 352 2.86 21.08 -9.66
C ALA A 352 4.16 20.62 -8.97
N PRO A 353 5.21 21.48 -8.89
CA PRO A 353 6.48 21.09 -8.31
C PRO A 353 6.23 20.39 -6.98
N GLY A 354 6.85 19.20 -6.80
CA GLY A 354 6.64 18.36 -5.64
C GLY A 354 6.95 19.11 -4.38
N ALA A 355 5.90 19.56 -3.76
CA ALA A 355 5.94 20.16 -2.46
C ALA A 355 6.50 19.22 -1.38
N ASP A 356 6.69 17.96 -1.69
CA ASP A 356 6.45 16.89 -0.76
C ASP A 356 7.69 16.40 -0.06
N GLN A 357 8.82 16.30 -0.73
CA GLN A 357 10.12 16.06 -0.08
C GLN A 357 10.62 17.26 0.74
N THR A 358 9.94 18.41 0.60
CA THR A 358 10.32 19.66 1.26
C THR A 358 9.42 20.02 2.43
N VAL A 359 8.33 19.28 2.69
CA VAL A 359 7.37 19.59 3.75
C VAL A 359 7.82 19.07 5.11
N TYR A 360 8.22 17.80 5.17
CA TYR A 360 8.70 17.17 6.40
C TYR A 360 10.22 17.05 6.37
N PHE A 361 10.89 17.81 7.22
CA PHE A 361 12.34 17.89 7.37
C PHE A 361 12.70 18.23 8.81
N PRO A 362 13.95 18.00 9.25
CA PRO A 362 14.35 18.21 10.64
C PRO A 362 14.06 19.61 11.14
N PHE A 363 13.55 19.71 12.36
CA PHE A 363 13.27 21.00 13.02
C PHE A 363 14.53 21.87 13.17
N THR A 364 15.71 21.25 13.16
CA THR A 364 17.02 21.93 13.25
C THR A 364 17.43 22.67 11.98
N GLU A 365 16.77 22.42 10.83
CA GLU A 365 17.06 23.10 9.56
C GLU A 365 16.37 24.47 9.50
N ALA A 366 16.84 25.43 10.30
CA ALA A 366 16.21 26.73 10.52
C ALA A 366 15.92 27.51 9.24
N GLN A 367 16.79 27.41 8.21
CA GLN A 367 16.63 28.15 6.94
C GLN A 367 15.47 27.63 6.09
N ARG A 368 15.00 26.41 6.32
CA ARG A 368 13.90 25.81 5.57
C ARG A 368 12.55 25.96 6.26
N ARG A 369 12.53 26.46 7.52
CA ARG A 369 11.31 26.61 8.34
C ARG A 369 10.28 27.52 7.68
N PHE A 370 9.02 27.10 7.71
CA PHE A 370 7.89 27.89 7.22
C PHE A 370 7.41 28.90 8.27
N THR A 371 8.29 29.84 8.64
CA THR A 371 8.09 30.79 9.75
C THR A 371 6.84 31.65 9.61
N HIS A 372 6.32 31.85 8.40
CA HIS A 372 5.07 32.58 8.17
C HIS A 372 3.84 31.91 8.78
N PHE A 373 3.90 30.59 9.07
CA PHE A 373 2.84 29.89 9.80
C PHE A 373 2.97 30.01 11.32
N HIS A 374 4.12 30.46 11.87
CA HIS A 374 4.34 30.50 13.31
C HIS A 374 3.25 31.27 14.08
N PRO A 375 2.79 32.47 13.65
CA PRO A 375 1.71 33.19 14.36
C PRO A 375 0.43 32.33 14.46
N ALA A 376 0.02 31.69 13.35
CA ALA A 376 -1.18 30.85 13.34
C ALA A 376 -1.01 29.57 14.18
N ILE A 377 0.19 28.96 14.17
CA ILE A 377 0.49 27.79 15.00
C ILE A 377 0.53 28.15 16.47
N GLN A 378 1.08 29.31 16.83
CA GLN A 378 1.06 29.81 18.20
C GLN A 378 -0.37 30.04 18.70
N GLU A 379 -1.24 30.55 17.85
CA GLU A 379 -2.65 30.68 18.17
C GLU A 379 -3.31 29.31 18.36
N LEU A 380 -3.11 28.37 17.44
CA LEU A 380 -3.62 27.00 17.55
C LEU A 380 -3.21 26.30 18.85
N LEU A 381 -1.96 26.47 19.26
CA LEU A 381 -1.41 25.79 20.44
C LEU A 381 -1.76 26.50 21.75
N TYR A 382 -1.74 27.83 21.78
CA TYR A 382 -1.62 28.58 23.02
C TYR A 382 -2.69 29.67 23.23
N ASN A 383 -3.66 29.84 22.34
CA ASN A 383 -4.79 30.73 22.57
C ASN A 383 -5.70 30.14 23.67
N ASP A 384 -6.06 30.94 24.67
CA ASP A 384 -6.85 30.49 25.81
C ASP A 384 -8.36 30.46 25.51
N LYS A 385 -8.80 30.96 24.37
CA LYS A 385 -10.22 30.98 23.96
C LYS A 385 -10.50 29.90 22.92
N ASP A 386 -11.57 29.17 23.16
CA ASP A 386 -12.09 28.23 22.17
C ASP A 386 -12.61 28.94 20.91
N ASN A 387 -12.40 28.33 19.75
CA ASN A 387 -12.92 28.80 18.47
C ASN A 387 -13.24 27.62 17.54
N ASP A 388 -13.50 27.89 16.25
CA ASP A 388 -13.84 26.86 15.28
C ASP A 388 -12.67 25.94 14.88
N GLU A 389 -11.42 26.32 15.20
CA GLU A 389 -10.22 25.51 14.89
C GLU A 389 -9.70 24.72 16.09
N HIS A 390 -10.02 25.14 17.33
CA HIS A 390 -9.51 24.47 18.52
C HIS A 390 -10.38 24.67 19.78
N VAL A 391 -10.33 23.69 20.67
CA VAL A 391 -10.94 23.72 22.00
C VAL A 391 -9.96 23.28 23.08
N GLY A 392 -10.20 23.75 24.33
CA GLY A 392 -9.29 23.55 25.44
C GLY A 392 -8.13 24.56 25.44
N PHE A 393 -7.26 24.52 26.43
CA PHE A 393 -6.09 25.39 26.51
C PHE A 393 -4.95 24.76 27.33
N LEU A 394 -3.77 25.31 27.24
CA LEU A 394 -2.57 24.90 27.94
C LEU A 394 -2.16 26.02 28.92
N GLU A 395 -2.30 25.76 30.23
CA GLU A 395 -1.95 26.73 31.28
C GLU A 395 -0.43 26.90 31.42
N ASP A 396 0.31 25.78 31.50
CA ASP A 396 1.76 25.79 31.52
C ASP A 396 2.31 25.60 30.09
N LYS A 397 2.57 26.73 29.43
CA LYS A 397 3.09 26.77 28.05
C LYS A 397 4.57 26.33 27.93
N LYS A 398 5.25 26.07 29.06
CA LYS A 398 6.65 25.61 29.05
C LYS A 398 6.80 24.10 29.07
N LYS A 399 5.77 23.37 29.43
CA LYS A 399 5.79 21.91 29.40
C LYS A 399 5.96 21.40 27.97
N PRO A 400 6.80 20.39 27.76
CA PRO A 400 6.83 19.64 26.49
C PRO A 400 5.43 19.19 26.08
N ILE A 401 5.21 19.04 24.78
CA ILE A 401 3.92 18.64 24.24
C ILE A 401 4.02 17.22 23.71
N ILE A 402 3.18 16.30 24.20
CA ILE A 402 2.89 15.07 23.47
C ILE A 402 1.80 15.35 22.45
N PHE A 403 2.04 14.93 21.23
CA PHE A 403 1.24 15.30 20.06
C PHE A 403 0.74 14.07 19.33
N SER A 404 -0.51 14.11 18.88
CA SER A 404 -1.07 13.09 18.00
C SER A 404 -1.89 13.73 16.89
N MET A 405 -1.78 13.18 15.68
CA MET A 405 -2.55 13.64 14.51
C MET A 405 -3.10 12.44 13.75
N ALA A 406 -4.41 12.30 13.72
CA ALA A 406 -5.10 11.25 12.99
C ALA A 406 -6.58 11.60 12.76
N ARG A 407 -7.28 10.81 11.94
CA ARG A 407 -8.75 10.83 11.91
C ARG A 407 -9.31 10.40 13.26
N LEU A 408 -10.47 10.91 13.58
CA LEU A 408 -11.14 10.56 14.83
C LEU A 408 -12.06 9.35 14.61
N ASP A 409 -11.46 8.17 14.53
CA ASP A 409 -12.12 6.88 14.44
C ASP A 409 -11.60 5.90 15.50
N THR A 410 -12.34 4.84 15.76
CA THR A 410 -12.02 3.85 16.81
C THR A 410 -10.65 3.20 16.56
N VAL A 411 -10.30 2.95 15.30
CA VAL A 411 -9.04 2.28 14.96
C VAL A 411 -7.83 3.17 15.28
N LYS A 412 -7.94 4.48 15.08
CA LYS A 412 -6.88 5.45 15.40
C LYS A 412 -6.74 5.71 16.90
N ASN A 413 -7.75 5.36 17.68
CA ASN A 413 -7.73 5.31 19.16
C ASN A 413 -7.26 6.61 19.84
N ILE A 414 -7.57 7.77 19.25
CA ILE A 414 -7.24 9.08 19.85
C ILE A 414 -7.90 9.26 21.21
N SER A 415 -9.16 8.86 21.34
CA SER A 415 -9.87 8.89 22.61
C SER A 415 -9.23 7.98 23.66
N GLY A 416 -8.64 6.86 23.25
CA GLY A 416 -7.83 6.00 24.12
C GLY A 416 -6.60 6.75 24.67
N LEU A 417 -5.86 7.47 23.82
CA LEU A 417 -4.72 8.30 24.25
C LEU A 417 -5.16 9.35 25.26
N VAL A 418 -6.29 10.02 25.04
CA VAL A 418 -6.84 11.01 25.98
C VAL A 418 -7.19 10.36 27.31
N GLU A 419 -7.74 9.14 27.29
CA GLU A 419 -8.03 8.38 28.50
C GLU A 419 -6.75 7.98 29.26
N TRP A 420 -5.73 7.50 28.56
CA TRP A 420 -4.44 7.14 29.16
C TRP A 420 -3.79 8.36 29.84
N TYR A 421 -3.75 9.47 29.11
CA TYR A 421 -3.24 10.74 29.63
C TYR A 421 -4.03 11.20 30.86
N GLY A 422 -5.38 11.13 30.78
CA GLY A 422 -6.28 11.53 31.85
C GLY A 422 -6.08 10.73 33.15
N LYS A 423 -5.81 9.42 33.02
CA LYS A 423 -5.58 8.51 34.18
C LYS A 423 -4.18 8.67 34.80
N ASN A 424 -3.19 9.11 34.06
CA ASN A 424 -1.80 9.12 34.50
C ASN A 424 -1.35 10.49 34.96
N ASP A 425 -1.51 10.76 36.28
CA ASP A 425 -1.12 12.05 36.90
C ASP A 425 0.38 12.32 36.78
N ARG A 426 1.21 11.27 36.78
CA ARG A 426 2.67 11.41 36.59
C ARG A 426 2.97 11.93 35.18
N LEU A 427 2.35 11.37 34.13
CA LEU A 427 2.50 11.85 32.76
C LEU A 427 2.04 13.32 32.65
N ARG A 428 0.88 13.63 33.19
CA ARG A 428 0.32 15.01 33.22
C ARG A 428 1.23 16.01 33.93
N SER A 429 2.02 15.57 34.89
CA SER A 429 2.98 16.45 35.57
C SER A 429 4.12 16.88 34.67
N PHE A 430 4.52 16.06 33.67
CA PHE A 430 5.64 16.34 32.78
C PHE A 430 5.26 17.07 31.50
N VAL A 431 4.11 16.75 30.91
CA VAL A 431 3.76 17.17 29.54
C VAL A 431 2.33 17.69 29.43
N ASN A 432 2.08 18.44 28.37
CA ASN A 432 0.74 18.75 27.88
C ASN A 432 0.36 17.79 26.75
N LEU A 433 -0.94 17.54 26.54
CA LEU A 433 -1.46 16.75 25.42
C LEU A 433 -2.10 17.67 24.38
N VAL A 434 -1.66 17.55 23.13
CA VAL A 434 -2.27 18.18 21.96
C VAL A 434 -2.68 17.11 20.96
N VAL A 435 -3.93 17.13 20.52
CA VAL A 435 -4.41 16.24 19.46
C VAL A 435 -5.00 17.03 18.30
N VAL A 436 -4.73 16.59 17.09
CA VAL A 436 -5.36 17.08 15.86
C VAL A 436 -6.23 15.96 15.32
N ALA A 437 -7.55 16.10 15.43
CA ALA A 437 -8.47 15.04 15.04
C ALA A 437 -9.90 15.56 14.80
N GLY A 438 -10.53 15.10 13.72
CA GLY A 438 -11.95 15.24 13.42
C GLY A 438 -12.56 16.62 13.67
N PHE A 439 -13.83 16.62 14.00
CA PHE A 439 -14.60 17.79 14.42
C PHE A 439 -14.82 17.79 15.93
N PHE A 440 -15.20 18.93 16.52
CA PHE A 440 -15.57 19.02 17.94
C PHE A 440 -17.10 18.83 18.13
N ASP A 441 -17.87 19.22 17.13
CA ASP A 441 -19.32 19.17 17.15
C ASP A 441 -19.79 17.92 16.40
N PRO A 442 -20.47 16.98 17.09
CA PRO A 442 -20.99 15.78 16.44
C PRO A 442 -21.95 16.06 15.30
N SER A 443 -22.62 17.24 15.30
CA SER A 443 -23.55 17.62 14.24
C SER A 443 -22.86 17.96 12.91
N LYS A 444 -21.58 18.28 12.94
CA LYS A 444 -20.76 18.58 11.75
C LYS A 444 -20.26 17.32 11.04
N SER A 445 -20.25 16.18 11.71
CA SER A 445 -19.86 14.89 11.11
C SER A 445 -21.05 14.15 10.51
N LYS A 446 -20.81 13.49 9.36
CA LYS A 446 -21.76 12.56 8.74
C LYS A 446 -21.45 11.10 9.07
N ASP A 447 -20.31 10.84 9.70
CA ASP A 447 -19.85 9.52 10.09
C ASP A 447 -20.33 9.22 11.52
N ARG A 448 -21.05 8.11 11.69
CA ARG A 448 -21.58 7.68 13.00
C ARG A 448 -20.48 7.32 13.98
N GLU A 449 -19.38 6.74 13.48
CA GLU A 449 -18.24 6.35 14.30
C GLU A 449 -17.53 7.61 14.81
N GLU A 450 -17.23 8.57 13.94
CA GLU A 450 -16.64 9.85 14.33
C GLU A 450 -17.53 10.59 15.35
N MET A 451 -18.86 10.62 15.12
CA MET A 451 -19.80 11.24 16.09
C MET A 451 -19.75 10.59 17.48
N ALA A 452 -19.56 9.27 17.55
CA ALA A 452 -19.43 8.56 18.81
C ALA A 452 -18.11 8.91 19.51
N GLU A 453 -17.02 8.95 18.76
CA GLU A 453 -15.70 9.31 19.28
C GLU A 453 -15.64 10.79 19.73
N ILE A 454 -16.29 11.72 19.03
CA ILE A 454 -16.41 13.13 19.47
C ILE A 454 -17.08 13.21 20.85
N ARG A 455 -18.21 12.52 21.06
CA ARG A 455 -18.91 12.50 22.36
C ARG A 455 -18.02 11.90 23.46
N LYS A 456 -17.30 10.84 23.14
CA LYS A 456 -16.35 10.20 24.05
C LYS A 456 -15.23 11.14 24.45
N MET A 457 -14.67 11.90 23.51
CA MET A 457 -13.63 12.91 23.76
C MET A 457 -14.12 13.95 24.78
N HIS A 458 -15.29 14.55 24.58
CA HIS A 458 -15.88 15.51 25.55
C HIS A 458 -16.07 14.89 26.92
N THR A 459 -16.64 13.67 26.99
CA THR A 459 -16.80 12.94 28.25
C THR A 459 -15.47 12.72 28.99
N LEU A 460 -14.40 12.39 28.27
CA LEU A 460 -13.07 12.19 28.84
C LEU A 460 -12.45 13.49 29.35
N MET A 461 -12.62 14.59 28.59
CA MET A 461 -12.14 15.93 29.00
C MET A 461 -12.75 16.35 30.35
N GLU A 462 -14.08 16.12 30.52
CA GLU A 462 -14.79 16.42 31.76
C GLU A 462 -14.40 15.45 32.88
N LYS A 463 -14.43 14.13 32.60
CA LYS A 463 -14.15 13.07 33.58
C LYS A 463 -12.78 13.26 34.25
N TYR A 464 -11.77 13.56 33.46
CA TYR A 464 -10.39 13.71 33.96
C TYR A 464 -9.97 15.16 34.22
N ARG A 465 -10.90 16.13 34.09
CA ARG A 465 -10.66 17.56 34.32
C ARG A 465 -9.40 18.05 33.59
N LEU A 466 -9.38 17.81 32.27
CA LEU A 466 -8.20 18.09 31.44
C LEU A 466 -8.00 19.56 31.09
N LYS A 467 -8.83 20.47 31.62
CA LYS A 467 -8.74 21.91 31.41
C LYS A 467 -7.35 22.43 31.85
N GLY A 468 -6.70 23.19 31.00
CA GLY A 468 -5.35 23.75 31.24
C GLY A 468 -4.19 22.81 30.88
N GLN A 469 -4.46 21.57 30.41
CA GLN A 469 -3.43 20.58 30.08
C GLN A 469 -3.67 19.86 28.77
N PHE A 470 -4.79 20.18 28.12
CA PHE A 470 -5.23 19.50 26.90
C PHE A 470 -5.70 20.50 25.86
N ARG A 471 -5.29 20.27 24.62
CA ARG A 471 -5.70 21.01 23.45
C ARG A 471 -6.18 20.05 22.38
N TRP A 472 -7.40 20.24 21.89
CA TRP A 472 -7.94 19.54 20.74
C TRP A 472 -8.09 20.51 19.58
N ILE A 473 -7.40 20.23 18.46
CA ILE A 473 -7.41 21.01 17.23
C ILE A 473 -8.22 20.23 16.20
N ALA A 474 -9.09 20.91 15.47
CA ALA A 474 -9.83 20.31 14.36
C ALA A 474 -8.91 19.78 13.27
N ALA A 475 -9.39 18.82 12.48
CA ALA A 475 -8.64 18.25 11.36
C ALA A 475 -8.05 19.34 10.45
N GLN A 476 -6.75 19.26 10.19
CA GLN A 476 -5.99 20.22 9.40
C GLN A 476 -5.76 19.69 7.99
N THR A 477 -5.99 20.50 6.99
CA THR A 477 -5.85 20.12 5.57
C THR A 477 -4.61 20.71 4.89
N ASP A 478 -3.98 21.72 5.47
CA ASP A 478 -2.76 22.33 4.94
C ASP A 478 -1.52 21.55 5.35
N LYS A 479 -0.93 20.85 4.39
CA LYS A 479 0.24 19.99 4.58
C LYS A 479 1.48 20.76 5.06
N TYR A 480 1.69 21.99 4.57
CA TYR A 480 2.85 22.82 4.96
C TYR A 480 2.71 23.30 6.41
N ARG A 481 1.51 23.76 6.77
CA ARG A 481 1.18 24.14 8.15
C ARG A 481 1.32 22.93 9.09
N ASN A 482 0.89 21.74 8.66
CA ASN A 482 1.05 20.51 9.44
C ASN A 482 2.52 20.17 9.65
N GLY A 483 3.35 20.19 8.60
CA GLY A 483 4.79 19.95 8.73
C GLY A 483 5.46 20.94 9.67
N GLU A 484 5.08 22.23 9.63
CA GLU A 484 5.60 23.21 10.56
C GLU A 484 5.08 23.02 11.99
N LEU A 485 3.83 22.55 12.15
CA LEU A 485 3.29 22.18 13.45
C LEU A 485 4.11 21.07 14.12
N TYR A 486 4.45 19.99 13.39
CA TYR A 486 5.35 18.94 13.92
C TYR A 486 6.68 19.54 14.42
N ARG A 487 7.28 20.46 13.65
CA ARG A 487 8.55 21.11 14.05
C ARG A 487 8.39 22.03 15.25
N CYS A 488 7.30 22.79 15.33
CA CYS A 488 6.99 23.59 16.51
C CYS A 488 6.79 22.74 17.76
N ILE A 489 6.23 21.54 17.63
CA ILE A 489 6.16 20.57 18.74
C ILE A 489 7.56 20.08 19.12
N ALA A 490 8.44 19.81 18.13
CA ALA A 490 9.83 19.42 18.40
C ALA A 490 10.60 20.53 19.13
N ASP A 491 10.34 21.81 18.83
CA ASP A 491 10.90 22.96 19.53
C ASP A 491 10.55 22.95 21.04
N THR A 492 9.42 22.38 21.44
CA THR A 492 9.05 22.20 22.85
C THR A 492 9.72 21.00 23.52
N ARG A 493 10.63 20.28 22.84
CA ARG A 493 11.15 18.98 23.30
C ARG A 493 10.02 17.94 23.52
N GLY A 494 8.98 18.04 22.73
CA GLY A 494 7.83 17.16 22.77
C GLY A 494 8.06 15.80 22.16
N ALA A 495 6.98 15.02 22.02
CA ALA A 495 7.00 13.71 21.37
C ALA A 495 5.73 13.49 20.55
N PHE A 496 5.80 12.64 19.55
CA PHE A 496 4.63 12.20 18.80
C PHE A 496 4.11 10.86 19.34
N VAL A 497 2.78 10.72 19.46
CA VAL A 497 2.14 9.48 19.91
C VAL A 497 1.11 9.03 18.90
N GLN A 498 1.27 7.81 18.40
CA GLN A 498 0.33 7.16 17.48
C GLN A 498 -0.27 5.93 18.17
N PRO A 499 -1.46 6.06 18.81
CA PRO A 499 -2.04 5.05 19.68
C PRO A 499 -2.95 4.05 18.96
N ALA A 500 -2.91 3.97 17.63
CA ALA A 500 -3.86 3.18 16.84
C ALA A 500 -3.89 1.71 17.26
N LEU A 501 -5.09 1.12 17.26
CA LEU A 501 -5.26 -0.32 17.49
C LEU A 501 -4.56 -1.14 16.39
N TYR A 502 -4.52 -0.60 15.19
CA TYR A 502 -3.78 -1.13 14.06
C TYR A 502 -3.45 0.00 13.08
N GLU A 503 -2.20 0.05 12.63
CA GLU A 503 -1.75 1.00 11.61
C GLU A 503 -1.09 0.24 10.45
N ALA A 504 -1.70 0.30 9.28
CA ALA A 504 -1.23 -0.48 8.13
C ALA A 504 0.19 -0.09 7.69
N PHE A 505 0.49 1.21 7.62
CA PHE A 505 1.81 1.71 7.25
C PHE A 505 2.39 2.66 8.30
N GLY A 506 1.76 3.81 8.55
CA GLY A 506 2.20 4.79 9.54
C GLY A 506 2.91 6.01 8.93
N LEU A 507 2.30 6.66 7.94
CA LEU A 507 2.85 7.88 7.35
C LEU A 507 3.10 8.95 8.40
N THR A 508 2.15 9.17 9.33
CA THR A 508 2.29 10.16 10.40
C THR A 508 3.46 9.86 11.34
N VAL A 509 3.80 8.58 11.52
CA VAL A 509 5.00 8.15 12.25
C VAL A 509 6.26 8.60 11.52
N ILE A 510 6.34 8.34 10.21
CA ILE A 510 7.48 8.77 9.38
C ILE A 510 7.57 10.30 9.33
N GLU A 511 6.45 11.00 9.19
CA GLU A 511 6.38 12.47 9.19
C GLU A 511 6.92 13.07 10.48
N ALA A 512 6.50 12.54 11.64
CA ALA A 512 6.95 12.96 12.95
C ALA A 512 8.46 12.70 13.14
N MET A 513 8.91 11.48 12.82
CA MET A 513 10.31 11.09 12.90
C MET A 513 11.19 11.95 11.97
N ASN A 514 10.71 12.27 10.77
CA ASN A 514 11.44 13.12 9.81
C ASN A 514 11.51 14.59 10.27
N CYS A 515 10.58 15.02 11.12
CA CYS A 515 10.66 16.32 11.78
C CYS A 515 11.57 16.32 13.03
N GLY A 516 12.08 15.15 13.43
CA GLY A 516 12.98 15.00 14.59
C GLY A 516 12.25 14.74 15.90
N LEU A 517 10.97 14.37 15.90
CA LEU A 517 10.20 14.04 17.09
C LEU A 517 10.49 12.62 17.58
N PRO A 518 10.90 12.40 18.83
CA PRO A 518 10.77 11.10 19.48
C PRO A 518 9.34 10.58 19.35
N THR A 519 9.19 9.37 18.85
CA THR A 519 7.89 8.84 18.45
C THR A 519 7.54 7.58 19.21
N PHE A 520 6.33 7.57 19.78
CA PHE A 520 5.70 6.43 20.43
C PHE A 520 4.57 5.93 19.51
N ALA A 521 4.67 4.71 19.01
CA ALA A 521 3.65 4.21 18.10
C ALA A 521 3.28 2.76 18.39
N THR A 522 2.08 2.40 17.96
CA THR A 522 1.55 1.05 18.11
C THR A 522 2.54 -0.02 17.64
N ASN A 523 2.59 -1.13 18.37
CA ASN A 523 3.32 -2.33 17.97
C ASN A 523 2.53 -3.21 16.98
N GLN A 524 1.39 -2.72 16.47
CA GLN A 524 0.52 -3.44 15.54
C GLN A 524 0.55 -2.83 14.14
N GLY A 525 1.21 -3.52 13.21
CA GLY A 525 1.33 -3.12 11.80
C GLY A 525 2.62 -2.40 11.45
N GLY A 526 2.57 -1.44 10.52
CA GLY A 526 3.75 -0.76 9.97
C GLY A 526 4.68 -0.09 10.98
N PRO A 527 4.20 0.60 12.00
CA PRO A 527 5.07 1.23 12.99
C PRO A 527 6.00 0.27 13.73
N ALA A 528 5.58 -1.00 13.89
CA ALA A 528 6.43 -2.04 14.49
C ALA A 528 7.70 -2.34 13.67
N GLU A 529 7.68 -2.06 12.36
CA GLU A 529 8.85 -2.17 11.48
C GLU A 529 9.62 -0.86 11.37
N ILE A 530 8.91 0.26 11.33
CA ILE A 530 9.51 1.60 11.18
C ILE A 530 10.41 1.90 12.37
N ILE A 531 9.92 1.70 13.57
CA ILE A 531 10.61 2.04 14.82
C ILE A 531 11.50 0.87 15.27
N VAL A 532 12.74 1.19 15.64
CA VAL A 532 13.59 0.31 16.43
C VAL A 532 13.35 0.68 17.90
N ASP A 533 12.61 -0.20 18.64
CA ASP A 533 12.14 0.08 19.99
C ASP A 533 13.29 0.42 20.95
N GLY A 534 13.13 1.53 21.66
CA GLY A 534 14.13 2.06 22.58
C GLY A 534 15.32 2.78 21.95
N VAL A 535 15.44 2.80 20.60
CA VAL A 535 16.53 3.43 19.87
C VAL A 535 16.03 4.62 19.04
N SER A 536 15.22 4.35 18.00
CA SER A 536 14.70 5.38 17.10
C SER A 536 13.29 5.84 17.45
N GLY A 537 12.75 5.39 18.56
CA GLY A 537 11.41 5.62 19.07
C GLY A 537 10.99 4.48 19.97
N PHE A 538 9.70 4.37 20.26
CA PHE A 538 9.19 3.40 21.22
C PHE A 538 7.91 2.75 20.71
N HIS A 539 7.82 1.43 20.88
CA HIS A 539 6.57 0.71 20.66
C HIS A 539 5.67 0.86 21.88
N ILE A 540 4.39 1.04 21.65
CA ILE A 540 3.34 1.02 22.67
C ILE A 540 2.30 -0.03 22.32
N ASP A 541 1.73 -0.66 23.35
CA ASP A 541 0.60 -1.57 23.19
C ASP A 541 -0.71 -0.77 23.32
N PRO A 542 -1.50 -0.62 22.24
CA PRO A 542 -2.73 0.15 22.28
C PRO A 542 -3.81 -0.48 23.15
N LEU A 543 -3.67 -1.76 23.52
CA LEU A 543 -4.61 -2.46 24.42
C LEU A 543 -4.20 -2.32 25.89
N ASN A 544 -2.97 -1.89 26.19
CA ASN A 544 -2.46 -1.67 27.54
C ASN A 544 -2.08 -0.20 27.76
N GLY A 545 -3.11 0.65 27.95
CA GLY A 545 -2.90 2.10 28.07
C GLY A 545 -2.13 2.53 29.30
N ASP A 546 -2.22 1.79 30.42
CA ASP A 546 -1.51 2.10 31.65
C ASP A 546 0.00 1.90 31.47
N GLU A 547 0.43 0.79 30.85
CA GLU A 547 1.82 0.55 30.51
C GLU A 547 2.33 1.55 29.48
N SER A 548 1.56 1.79 28.42
CA SER A 548 1.89 2.73 27.35
C SER A 548 2.10 4.15 27.88
N SER A 549 1.19 4.65 28.73
CA SER A 549 1.32 5.98 29.34
C SER A 549 2.48 6.08 30.34
N ASN A 550 2.77 5.00 31.08
CA ASN A 550 3.96 4.94 31.96
C ASN A 550 5.25 4.94 31.15
N LYS A 551 5.33 4.21 30.03
CA LYS A 551 6.49 4.22 29.13
C LYS A 551 6.80 5.65 28.61
N ILE A 552 5.75 6.40 28.27
CA ILE A 552 5.89 7.83 27.89
C ILE A 552 6.38 8.67 29.07
N ALA A 553 5.79 8.50 30.25
CA ALA A 553 6.19 9.22 31.47
C ALA A 553 7.66 8.92 31.86
N ASP A 554 8.09 7.67 31.73
CA ASP A 554 9.47 7.24 31.98
C ASP A 554 10.48 7.91 31.04
N PHE A 555 10.11 8.08 29.77
CA PHE A 555 10.93 8.81 28.81
C PHE A 555 11.11 10.27 29.22
N PHE A 556 10.02 10.98 29.54
CA PHE A 556 10.12 12.39 29.96
C PHE A 556 10.80 12.55 31.31
N GLN A 557 10.71 11.55 32.20
CA GLN A 557 11.53 11.55 33.42
C GLN A 557 13.01 11.47 33.08
N ARG A 558 13.42 10.55 32.19
CA ARG A 558 14.82 10.45 31.75
C ARG A 558 15.31 11.73 31.08
N CYS A 559 14.47 12.35 30.24
CA CYS A 559 14.80 13.66 29.61
C CYS A 559 14.96 14.79 30.63
N LYS A 560 14.24 14.72 31.76
CA LYS A 560 14.41 15.68 32.86
C LYS A 560 15.70 15.46 33.63
N ASP A 561 16.10 14.18 33.79
CA ASP A 561 17.30 13.78 34.52
C ASP A 561 18.57 13.96 33.66
N ASP A 562 18.44 13.84 32.32
CA ASP A 562 19.51 13.98 31.33
C ASP A 562 18.97 14.61 30.05
N ASP A 563 19.31 15.86 29.79
CA ASP A 563 18.84 16.64 28.63
C ASP A 563 19.26 16.04 27.27
N GLU A 564 20.29 15.19 27.22
CA GLU A 564 20.74 14.52 25.98
C GLU A 564 19.84 13.36 25.55
N GLN A 565 19.05 12.78 26.43
CA GLN A 565 18.19 11.63 26.10
C GLN A 565 17.21 11.93 24.97
N TRP A 566 16.62 13.13 24.97
CA TRP A 566 15.72 13.56 23.91
C TRP A 566 16.47 13.68 22.56
N ASN A 567 17.66 14.27 22.58
CA ASN A 567 18.49 14.48 21.39
C ASN A 567 18.94 13.15 20.78
N LEU A 568 19.31 12.17 21.60
CA LEU A 568 19.74 10.84 21.16
C LEU A 568 18.61 10.12 20.38
N VAL A 569 17.39 10.10 20.92
CA VAL A 569 16.26 9.47 20.26
C VAL A 569 15.86 10.23 19.01
N SER A 570 15.86 11.57 19.05
CA SER A 570 15.59 12.43 17.89
C SER A 570 16.58 12.17 16.74
N ALA A 571 17.87 12.14 17.03
CA ALA A 571 18.92 11.88 16.03
C ALA A 571 18.79 10.45 15.45
N ALA A 572 18.58 9.43 16.28
CA ALA A 572 18.40 8.05 15.84
C ALA A 572 17.13 7.89 14.99
N SER A 573 16.07 8.60 15.32
CA SER A 573 14.82 8.66 14.55
C SER A 573 15.06 9.22 13.14
N LEU A 574 15.75 10.36 13.04
CA LEU A 574 16.13 10.96 11.75
C LEU A 574 17.02 10.02 10.92
N GLN A 575 18.03 9.43 11.53
CA GLN A 575 18.92 8.47 10.85
C GLN A 575 18.11 7.30 10.29
N ARG A 576 17.21 6.73 11.07
CA ARG A 576 16.33 5.63 10.63
C ARG A 576 15.52 5.99 9.41
N ILE A 577 14.94 7.20 9.35
CA ILE A 577 14.17 7.67 8.20
C ILE A 577 15.06 7.83 6.96
N TYR A 578 16.22 8.47 7.10
CA TYR A 578 17.12 8.65 5.97
C TYR A 578 17.69 7.34 5.40
N GLU A 579 17.92 6.35 6.24
CA GLU A 579 18.45 5.04 5.82
C GLU A 579 17.38 4.12 5.19
N CYS A 580 16.09 4.26 5.57
CA CYS A 580 15.09 3.25 5.24
C CYS A 580 13.82 3.77 4.58
N TYR A 581 13.41 5.02 4.85
CA TYR A 581 12.04 5.49 4.57
C TYR A 581 11.95 6.76 3.72
N THR A 582 12.93 7.03 2.87
CA THR A 582 12.82 8.10 1.88
C THR A 582 12.09 7.61 0.62
N TRP A 583 11.42 8.52 -0.08
CA TRP A 583 10.76 8.22 -1.36
C TRP A 583 11.74 7.69 -2.42
N LYS A 584 12.98 8.16 -2.40
CA LYS A 584 14.05 7.68 -3.28
C LYS A 584 14.37 6.20 -3.02
N ILE A 585 14.51 5.81 -1.75
CA ILE A 585 14.74 4.40 -1.36
C ILE A 585 13.54 3.55 -1.76
N TYR A 586 12.33 4.04 -1.51
CA TYR A 586 11.10 3.36 -1.90
C TYR A 586 11.05 3.09 -3.40
N ALA A 587 11.23 4.14 -4.23
CA ALA A 587 11.19 4.03 -5.69
C ALA A 587 12.28 3.06 -6.19
N ASN A 588 13.49 3.17 -5.65
CA ASN A 588 14.59 2.28 -6.01
C ASN A 588 14.27 0.81 -5.69
N LYS A 589 13.81 0.51 -4.46
CA LYS A 589 13.45 -0.86 -4.06
C LYS A 589 12.29 -1.42 -4.88
N LEU A 590 11.25 -0.62 -5.13
CA LEU A 590 10.09 -1.06 -5.92
C LEU A 590 10.49 -1.40 -7.36
N LEU A 591 11.30 -0.57 -7.99
CA LEU A 591 11.78 -0.81 -9.36
C LEU A 591 12.76 -1.98 -9.43
N ASN A 592 13.64 -2.16 -8.43
CA ASN A 592 14.49 -3.36 -8.32
C ASN A 592 13.64 -4.63 -8.21
N MET A 593 12.64 -4.61 -7.35
CA MET A 593 11.71 -5.72 -7.19
C MET A 593 10.98 -6.02 -8.51
N GLY A 594 10.50 -5.00 -9.22
CA GLY A 594 9.86 -5.16 -10.52
C GLY A 594 10.76 -5.83 -11.56
N SER A 595 12.02 -5.43 -11.64
CA SER A 595 13.01 -6.02 -12.55
C SER A 595 13.35 -7.46 -12.19
N MET A 596 13.57 -7.77 -10.90
CA MET A 596 13.79 -9.14 -10.43
C MET A 596 12.56 -10.02 -10.65
N TYR A 597 11.37 -9.48 -10.40
CA TYR A 597 10.11 -10.20 -10.59
C TYR A 597 9.86 -10.54 -12.08
N SER A 598 10.27 -9.69 -12.99
CA SER A 598 10.15 -9.96 -14.43
C SER A 598 10.93 -11.20 -14.86
N PHE A 599 12.11 -11.42 -14.28
CA PHE A 599 12.91 -12.63 -14.50
C PHE A 599 12.33 -13.85 -13.74
N TRP A 600 11.95 -13.68 -12.47
CA TRP A 600 11.31 -14.74 -11.69
C TRP A 600 10.08 -15.30 -12.37
N LYS A 601 9.30 -14.45 -13.02
CA LYS A 601 8.14 -14.83 -13.82
C LYS A 601 8.49 -15.72 -15.02
N MET A 602 9.67 -15.54 -15.63
CA MET A 602 10.13 -16.44 -16.70
C MET A 602 10.50 -17.83 -16.18
N LEU A 603 11.04 -17.90 -14.95
CA LEU A 603 11.37 -19.16 -14.31
C LEU A 603 10.13 -19.97 -13.91
N ASN A 604 9.00 -19.31 -13.65
CA ASN A 604 7.74 -19.91 -13.22
C ASN A 604 6.71 -19.95 -14.36
N LYS A 605 6.76 -20.98 -15.20
CA LYS A 605 5.88 -21.13 -16.38
C LYS A 605 4.38 -21.32 -16.05
N ALA A 606 4.04 -21.69 -14.80
CA ALA A 606 2.66 -21.98 -14.38
C ALA A 606 1.73 -20.74 -14.30
N GLU A 607 2.28 -19.54 -14.34
CA GLU A 607 1.54 -18.31 -14.02
C GLU A 607 0.64 -17.74 -15.13
N LYS A 608 0.90 -18.06 -16.39
CA LYS A 608 0.16 -17.40 -17.49
C LYS A 608 -1.35 -17.72 -17.43
N GLN A 609 -1.69 -18.95 -17.12
CA GLN A 609 -3.08 -19.38 -17.00
C GLN A 609 -3.75 -18.83 -15.74
N ALA A 610 -3.04 -18.85 -14.58
CA ALA A 610 -3.56 -18.32 -13.32
C ALA A 610 -3.82 -16.79 -13.42
N LYS A 611 -2.92 -16.04 -14.06
CA LYS A 611 -3.11 -14.61 -14.28
C LYS A 611 -4.31 -14.30 -15.18
N GLN A 612 -4.46 -15.04 -16.28
CA GLN A 612 -5.60 -14.86 -17.17
C GLN A 612 -6.93 -15.16 -16.44
N ARG A 613 -6.96 -16.19 -15.64
CA ARG A 613 -8.10 -16.56 -14.81
C ARG A 613 -8.42 -15.49 -13.78
N TYR A 614 -7.42 -14.95 -13.09
CA TYR A 614 -7.61 -13.86 -12.12
C TYR A 614 -8.21 -12.60 -12.78
N VAL A 615 -7.68 -12.19 -13.93
CA VAL A 615 -8.22 -11.05 -14.70
C VAL A 615 -9.67 -11.32 -15.13
N ASN A 616 -9.96 -12.51 -15.60
CA ASN A 616 -11.33 -12.89 -15.99
C ASN A 616 -12.28 -12.86 -14.79
N MET A 617 -11.87 -13.38 -13.63
CA MET A 617 -12.64 -13.30 -12.38
C MET A 617 -12.92 -11.85 -11.99
N PHE A 618 -11.90 -11.01 -11.98
CA PHE A 618 -12.02 -9.58 -11.62
C PHE A 618 -12.96 -8.84 -12.58
N TYR A 619 -12.84 -9.11 -13.88
CA TYR A 619 -13.77 -8.60 -14.88
C TYR A 619 -15.22 -9.00 -14.58
N ASN A 620 -15.48 -10.29 -14.38
CA ASN A 620 -16.81 -10.80 -14.10
C ASN A 620 -17.39 -10.27 -12.77
N LEU A 621 -16.55 -10.16 -11.72
CA LEU A 621 -16.98 -9.73 -10.38
C LEU A 621 -17.27 -8.23 -10.28
N LYS A 622 -16.50 -7.40 -10.97
CA LYS A 622 -16.53 -5.94 -10.80
C LYS A 622 -16.89 -5.16 -12.04
N TYR A 623 -16.28 -5.48 -13.19
CA TYR A 623 -16.36 -4.63 -14.37
C TYR A 623 -17.46 -4.99 -15.36
N ARG A 624 -17.90 -6.24 -15.40
CA ARG A 624 -18.94 -6.68 -16.38
C ARG A 624 -20.23 -5.86 -16.28
N ASN A 625 -20.69 -5.57 -15.07
CA ASN A 625 -21.91 -4.78 -14.87
C ASN A 625 -21.70 -3.30 -15.18
N LEU A 626 -20.53 -2.76 -14.85
CA LEU A 626 -20.14 -1.38 -15.21
C LEU A 626 -20.04 -1.21 -16.72
N VAL A 627 -19.38 -2.15 -17.41
CA VAL A 627 -19.24 -2.11 -18.88
C VAL A 627 -20.61 -2.18 -19.58
N LYS A 628 -21.57 -2.94 -19.05
CA LYS A 628 -22.94 -2.97 -19.59
C LYS A 628 -23.69 -1.65 -19.49
N THR A 629 -23.29 -0.77 -18.56
CA THR A 629 -23.92 0.55 -18.40
C THR A 629 -23.28 1.64 -19.26
N VAL A 630 -22.12 1.35 -19.86
CA VAL A 630 -21.44 2.29 -20.77
C VAL A 630 -22.16 2.27 -22.13
N PRO A 631 -22.68 3.42 -22.62
CA PRO A 631 -23.29 3.47 -23.93
C PRO A 631 -22.25 3.08 -24.99
N ILE A 632 -22.55 2.06 -25.76
CA ILE A 632 -21.72 1.73 -26.92
C ILE A 632 -21.94 2.86 -27.94
N PRO A 633 -20.90 3.60 -28.36
CA PRO A 633 -21.04 4.55 -29.43
C PRO A 633 -21.61 3.78 -30.65
N SER A 634 -22.74 4.22 -31.17
CA SER A 634 -23.24 3.69 -32.44
C SER A 634 -22.25 4.09 -33.52
N PHE A 635 -21.32 3.22 -33.82
CA PHE A 635 -20.59 3.29 -35.08
C PHE A 635 -21.61 3.02 -36.18
N GLU A 636 -22.15 4.05 -36.79
CA GLU A 636 -22.77 3.90 -38.10
C GLU A 636 -21.68 3.35 -39.03
N VAL A 637 -21.79 2.06 -39.31
CA VAL A 637 -20.99 1.45 -40.38
C VAL A 637 -21.32 2.25 -41.62
N PRO A 638 -20.39 2.96 -42.26
CA PRO A 638 -20.65 3.71 -43.46
C PRO A 638 -21.25 2.71 -44.48
N LYS A 639 -22.48 2.94 -44.93
CA LYS A 639 -23.10 2.14 -46.01
C LYS A 639 -22.11 2.09 -47.17
N PRO A 640 -21.81 0.91 -47.72
CA PRO A 640 -20.89 0.83 -48.85
C PRO A 640 -21.39 1.74 -49.96
N VAL A 641 -20.59 2.70 -50.32
CA VAL A 641 -20.86 3.62 -51.46
C VAL A 641 -20.96 2.75 -52.70
N PRO A 642 -22.06 2.84 -53.50
CA PRO A 642 -22.17 2.09 -54.76
C PRO A 642 -20.98 2.42 -55.65
N LYS A 643 -20.28 1.41 -56.14
CA LYS A 643 -19.22 1.56 -57.13
C LYS A 643 -19.79 2.15 -58.40
N THR A 644 -19.70 3.48 -58.53
CA THR A 644 -19.87 4.15 -59.82
C THR A 644 -18.63 3.87 -60.65
N THR A 645 -18.85 3.13 -61.72
CA THR A 645 -17.88 2.92 -62.77
C THR A 645 -17.54 4.25 -63.45
N VAL A 646 -16.42 4.84 -63.15
CA VAL A 646 -15.90 6.04 -63.85
C VAL A 646 -14.81 5.55 -64.79
N ARG A 647 -15.04 5.85 -66.08
CA ARG A 647 -14.03 5.70 -67.14
C ARG A 647 -12.83 6.61 -66.87
N PRO A 648 -11.62 6.24 -67.27
CA PRO A 648 -10.40 7.04 -67.00
C PRO A 648 -10.35 8.23 -67.97
N GLN A 649 -10.09 9.40 -67.47
CA GLN A 649 -9.57 10.56 -68.23
C GLN A 649 -8.20 10.98 -67.69
N PRO A 650 -7.37 11.62 -68.52
CA PRO A 650 -5.90 11.65 -68.38
C PRO A 650 -5.42 12.75 -67.42
N GLN A 651 -4.25 12.49 -66.90
CA GLN A 651 -3.47 13.30 -65.96
C GLN A 651 -3.29 14.76 -66.38
N LYS A 652 -3.49 15.68 -65.45
CA LYS A 652 -2.79 16.97 -65.40
C LYS A 652 -2.16 17.14 -64.00
N SER A 653 -0.84 17.28 -64.06
CA SER A 653 0.02 17.59 -62.92
C SER A 653 -0.36 18.90 -62.25
N ASN A 654 -0.50 18.91 -60.93
CA ASN A 654 -0.21 20.11 -60.14
C ASN A 654 0.14 19.75 -58.68
N ARG A 655 1.34 20.14 -58.34
CA ARG A 655 1.87 20.17 -56.99
C ARG A 655 0.99 21.03 -56.08
N ARG A 656 0.56 20.52 -54.94
CA ARG A 656 0.24 21.34 -53.77
C ARG A 656 0.64 20.62 -52.46
N GLN A 657 1.11 21.44 -51.53
CA GLN A 657 1.71 21.14 -50.23
C GLN A 657 0.77 20.44 -49.25
N PRO A 658 1.29 19.74 -48.23
CA PRO A 658 0.47 19.04 -47.25
C PRO A 658 -0.04 19.97 -46.19
N THR A 659 -1.38 19.97 -45.97
CA THR A 659 -2.04 20.60 -44.85
C THR A 659 -2.00 19.73 -43.60
N ARG A 660 -1.73 20.35 -42.51
CA ARG A 660 -1.72 19.89 -41.12
C ARG A 660 -2.92 18.98 -40.80
N ILE A 661 -2.64 17.76 -40.34
CA ILE A 661 -3.59 16.97 -39.56
C ILE A 661 -3.35 17.34 -38.10
N GLN A 662 -4.33 17.95 -37.48
CA GLN A 662 -4.36 18.21 -36.04
C GLN A 662 -4.53 16.90 -35.27
N ARG A 663 -3.67 16.76 -34.29
CA ARG A 663 -3.70 15.71 -33.26
C ARG A 663 -4.98 15.83 -32.43
N TRP A 664 -5.71 14.77 -32.33
CA TRP A 664 -6.60 14.47 -31.22
C TRP A 664 -6.02 13.29 -30.47
N PHE A 665 -5.35 13.57 -29.38
CA PHE A 665 -5.17 12.78 -28.15
C PHE A 665 -4.18 13.55 -27.29
N GLY A 666 -4.70 14.29 -26.38
CA GLY A 666 -3.94 14.97 -25.36
C GLY A 666 -4.88 15.50 -24.30
N ALA A 667 -5.03 14.75 -23.26
CA ALA A 667 -5.05 15.23 -21.90
C ALA A 667 -4.95 14.01 -20.98
#